data_bbc23078f8bf64c55510cbc82cfbbbc1
#
_entry.id   bbc23078f8bf64c55510cbc82cfbbbc1
#
_cell.length_a   1.000
_cell.length_b   1.000
_cell.length_c   1.000
_cell.angle_alpha   90.00
_cell.angle_beta   90.00
_cell.angle_gamma   90.00
#
_symmetry.space_group_name_H-M   'P 1'
#
loop_
_entity.id
_entity.type
_entity.pdbx_description
1 polymer ?
#
loop_
_entity_poly.entity_id
_entity_poly.type
_entity_poly.pdbx_seq_one_letter_code
_entity_poly.pdbx_strand_id
1 'polypeptide(L)'
;MNNKIYPLAYTIAPNQSCTLYYLGFPEHWKTVLLDIARKHNPRFKEEYGLPTNALKKLVESWMEGVIGLAPLKKGSVDDRWLTSCNAYTQNDLRILCELMKVWVKGTYVVSPRVSPLVKKMAADFCGEIRPEAFAALQSSAAICLAYENGTVSEEAYQAVPLLAINRLLGKEIVLQGQPLRLCYAAKNQLISLPLSDPESGHRYSFVFDFSVQTTPPKRKALLLCQMSIRRWIPDVSPKDRVPFLKENINAHIRVAENKYCQVQIAYDRAAAKVDWKDPDKECYNIWGYRQLPAAEDVLVDPAADTDRILLPYKNGMPGMKEPQIGTGVSVVDKVCLYHAIFDLLQEYNMVGEQPEASRISLRGQKFPRLRKPQEYASPEEFRQWVRKCAETDKINFEIYGLCKDPVQQKLLQRIEEKIEQDFGPNTQTSCLQIHCVRKEAGNLTDALPDDERSTKIQYSDVIMNTLGKADAVTACVFVLPGQERYPKGDPKQVLRNAFARTDRVVQFITPEENEAYDKISNAVYDLYRQLGVVTLLDPAKKLPPLANIPCIGMHLCAQVHGIANRARFLPLYVTVNVPEGKTRVQCDAFSKRVVSYREACLEMAKLFWNGDLEQRCVAASRVPAKQKLIELKNQFCCKEDGVLLVARSDGIMRAVWGGISDKEIGGYDVAEAYCPTEINAGMPKSPYMISLLKSGVRIMRIRSNQEVPDYYTVLSQKSTEERLQLTSSSGIFRYGDVFWGIHEKPNDEQYTKSFKASRIDHPRQRFAEKDMIELYPLQLQPGDKAENWVFYTHALRYIPIQYNRALVLPLPLHLAEGLEEYLFDA
;
A
#
# COMPACT_ATOMS: atom_id res chain seq x y z
N MET A 1 -1.17 31.97 -10.56
CA MET A 1 -1.27 30.51 -10.29
C MET A 1 -0.03 29.88 -10.88
N ASN A 2 0.67 29.07 -10.09
CA ASN A 2 1.82 28.34 -10.60
C ASN A 2 1.38 27.31 -11.63
N ASN A 3 1.97 27.39 -12.80
CA ASN A 3 1.66 26.52 -13.92
C ASN A 3 2.56 25.26 -13.96
N LYS A 4 3.46 25.12 -12.99
CA LYS A 4 4.43 24.02 -12.93
C LYS A 4 4.51 23.41 -11.54
N ILE A 5 4.82 22.14 -11.49
CA ILE A 5 5.27 21.42 -10.31
C ILE A 5 6.64 20.80 -10.57
N TYR A 6 7.42 20.65 -9.53
CA TYR A 6 8.74 20.02 -9.55
C TYR A 6 8.70 18.73 -8.73
N PRO A 7 8.71 17.57 -9.37
CA PRO A 7 8.78 16.30 -8.67
C PRO A 7 10.11 16.17 -7.91
N LEU A 8 10.05 15.61 -6.71
CA LEU A 8 11.22 15.21 -5.92
C LEU A 8 11.76 13.87 -6.46
N ALA A 9 12.27 13.93 -7.66
CA ALA A 9 12.83 12.81 -8.39
C ALA A 9 14.02 13.30 -9.22
N TYR A 10 14.92 12.40 -9.55
CA TYR A 10 16.08 12.72 -10.36
C TYR A 10 15.94 12.05 -11.72
N THR A 11 16.19 12.76 -12.80
CA THR A 11 16.39 12.09 -14.09
C THR A 11 17.72 11.34 -14.03
N ILE A 12 17.74 10.12 -14.55
CA ILE A 12 19.00 9.35 -14.64
C ILE A 12 19.80 9.95 -15.79
N ALA A 13 21.08 10.27 -15.54
CA ALA A 13 21.95 10.82 -16.56
C ALA A 13 22.10 9.83 -17.73
N PRO A 14 22.15 10.32 -18.99
CA PRO A 14 22.29 9.46 -20.15
C PRO A 14 23.66 8.75 -20.18
N ASN A 15 23.73 7.66 -20.91
CA ASN A 15 24.97 6.85 -21.10
C ASN A 15 25.58 6.34 -19.79
N GLN A 16 24.73 6.13 -18.75
CA GLN A 16 25.17 5.51 -17.51
C GLN A 16 25.48 4.02 -17.72
N SER A 17 26.66 3.62 -17.25
CA SER A 17 27.06 2.23 -17.23
C SER A 17 27.64 1.85 -15.89
N CYS A 18 27.56 0.59 -15.53
CA CYS A 18 28.23 0.03 -14.36
C CYS A 18 28.74 -1.39 -14.67
N THR A 19 29.71 -1.84 -13.88
CA THR A 19 30.10 -3.24 -13.91
C THR A 19 29.20 -3.99 -12.93
N LEU A 20 28.51 -5.01 -13.42
CA LEU A 20 27.81 -5.98 -12.59
C LEU A 20 28.65 -7.22 -12.43
N TYR A 21 28.65 -7.75 -11.22
CA TYR A 21 29.37 -8.95 -10.84
C TYR A 21 28.37 -10.07 -10.63
N TYR A 22 28.65 -11.21 -11.22
CA TYR A 22 27.81 -12.39 -11.19
C TYR A 22 28.51 -13.52 -10.46
N LEU A 23 27.72 -14.30 -9.73
CA LEU A 23 28.14 -15.51 -9.09
C LEU A 23 27.24 -16.66 -9.56
N GLY A 24 27.85 -17.68 -10.19
CA GLY A 24 27.13 -18.89 -10.57
C GLY A 24 26.86 -19.79 -9.36
N PHE A 25 25.89 -20.68 -9.49
CA PHE A 25 25.57 -21.66 -8.45
C PHE A 25 26.16 -23.03 -8.80
N PRO A 26 26.87 -23.72 -7.87
CA PRO A 26 27.43 -25.02 -8.13
C PRO A 26 26.37 -26.06 -8.50
N GLU A 27 26.48 -26.69 -9.69
CA GLU A 27 25.45 -27.61 -10.20
C GLU A 27 25.26 -28.84 -9.31
N HIS A 28 26.35 -29.32 -8.72
CA HIS A 28 26.29 -30.41 -7.74
C HIS A 28 25.40 -30.02 -6.55
N TRP A 29 25.57 -28.83 -5.98
CA TRP A 29 24.76 -28.37 -4.87
C TRP A 29 23.30 -28.21 -5.25
N LYS A 30 23.00 -27.73 -6.43
CA LYS A 30 21.66 -27.63 -6.96
C LYS A 30 20.97 -29.00 -6.99
N THR A 31 21.67 -30.00 -7.49
CA THR A 31 21.15 -31.38 -7.57
C THR A 31 20.82 -31.94 -6.19
N VAL A 32 21.73 -31.76 -5.22
CA VAL A 32 21.50 -32.20 -3.83
C VAL A 32 20.33 -31.49 -3.20
N LEU A 33 20.23 -30.17 -3.34
CA LEU A 33 19.14 -29.38 -2.80
C LEU A 33 17.78 -29.74 -3.41
N LEU A 34 17.70 -30.00 -4.69
CA LEU A 34 16.48 -30.46 -5.37
C LEU A 34 16.04 -31.83 -4.84
N ASP A 35 16.99 -32.75 -4.57
CA ASP A 35 16.69 -34.06 -3.98
C ASP A 35 16.18 -33.92 -2.52
N ILE A 36 16.81 -33.06 -1.72
CA ILE A 36 16.34 -32.74 -0.35
C ILE A 36 14.93 -32.18 -0.40
N ALA A 37 14.66 -31.22 -1.27
CA ALA A 37 13.35 -30.58 -1.40
C ALA A 37 12.26 -31.58 -1.82
N ARG A 38 12.58 -32.52 -2.73
CA ARG A 38 11.67 -33.57 -3.19
C ARG A 38 11.34 -34.54 -2.06
N LYS A 39 12.34 -34.98 -1.27
CA LYS A 39 12.13 -35.86 -0.13
C LYS A 39 11.42 -35.18 1.03
N HIS A 40 11.60 -33.86 1.18
CA HIS A 40 10.88 -33.05 2.16
C HIS A 40 9.40 -32.89 1.80
N ASN A 41 9.11 -32.61 0.53
CA ASN A 41 7.75 -32.42 0.04
C ASN A 41 7.50 -33.21 -1.25
N PRO A 42 6.80 -34.37 -1.17
CA PRO A 42 6.52 -35.19 -2.36
C PRO A 42 5.73 -34.51 -3.46
N ARG A 43 5.06 -33.38 -3.15
CA ARG A 43 4.34 -32.55 -4.12
C ARG A 43 5.22 -31.45 -4.73
N PHE A 44 6.49 -31.38 -4.35
CA PHE A 44 7.44 -30.40 -4.89
C PHE A 44 7.68 -30.70 -6.38
N LYS A 45 7.52 -29.66 -7.19
CA LYS A 45 7.80 -29.71 -8.63
C LYS A 45 9.06 -28.92 -8.93
N GLU A 46 10.08 -29.59 -9.39
CA GLU A 46 11.41 -29.03 -9.68
C GLU A 46 11.37 -27.89 -10.71
N GLU A 47 10.35 -27.88 -11.57
CA GLU A 47 10.11 -26.82 -12.55
C GLU A 47 9.84 -25.43 -11.91
N TYR A 48 9.30 -25.40 -10.69
CA TYR A 48 9.01 -24.15 -9.98
C TYR A 48 10.21 -23.59 -9.20
N GLY A 49 11.26 -24.42 -9.03
CA GLY A 49 12.47 -24.06 -8.32
C GLY A 49 12.40 -24.21 -6.80
N LEU A 50 13.58 -24.13 -6.19
CA LEU A 50 13.74 -24.20 -4.73
C LEU A 50 13.09 -23.01 -4.02
N PRO A 51 12.62 -23.16 -2.77
CA PRO A 51 12.03 -22.08 -1.98
C PRO A 51 13.10 -21.11 -1.45
N THR A 52 13.74 -20.36 -2.32
CA THR A 52 14.86 -19.45 -2.00
C THR A 52 14.46 -18.08 -1.48
N ASN A 53 13.17 -17.80 -1.26
CA ASN A 53 12.73 -16.48 -0.79
C ASN A 53 13.33 -16.08 0.57
N ALA A 54 13.48 -17.05 1.49
CA ALA A 54 14.12 -16.79 2.79
C ALA A 54 15.62 -16.50 2.61
N LEU A 55 16.32 -17.28 1.78
CA LEU A 55 17.72 -17.02 1.45
C LEU A 55 17.90 -15.65 0.80
N LYS A 56 17.02 -15.29 -0.14
CA LYS A 56 17.06 -13.98 -0.78
C LYS A 56 16.98 -12.84 0.24
N LYS A 57 16.06 -12.92 1.20
CA LYS A 57 15.94 -11.93 2.27
C LYS A 57 17.21 -11.84 3.12
N LEU A 58 17.80 -12.97 3.49
CA LEU A 58 19.06 -13.01 4.24
C LEU A 58 20.19 -12.35 3.47
N VAL A 59 20.37 -12.73 2.21
CA VAL A 59 21.43 -12.17 1.36
C VAL A 59 21.24 -10.66 1.18
N GLU A 60 20.03 -10.20 0.90
CA GLU A 60 19.71 -8.77 0.75
C GLU A 60 19.91 -7.97 2.06
N SER A 61 19.73 -8.59 3.22
CA SER A 61 19.91 -7.93 4.53
C SER A 61 21.38 -7.88 4.97
N TRP A 62 22.15 -8.92 4.66
CA TRP A 62 23.50 -9.11 5.22
C TRP A 62 24.64 -8.82 4.24
N MET A 63 24.37 -8.86 2.93
CA MET A 63 25.37 -8.55 1.89
C MET A 63 25.04 -7.23 1.20
N GLU A 64 26.00 -6.33 1.15
CA GLU A 64 25.84 -5.03 0.50
C GLU A 64 25.98 -5.15 -1.03
N GLY A 65 25.25 -4.30 -1.76
CA GLY A 65 25.33 -4.21 -3.21
C GLY A 65 24.61 -5.33 -3.97
N VAL A 66 23.94 -6.24 -3.29
CA VAL A 66 23.22 -7.35 -3.94
C VAL A 66 21.99 -6.83 -4.68
N ILE A 67 21.98 -7.02 -5.99
CA ILE A 67 20.88 -6.67 -6.87
C ILE A 67 19.76 -7.71 -6.78
N GLY A 68 20.12 -8.99 -6.91
CA GLY A 68 19.13 -10.03 -6.91
C GLY A 68 19.72 -11.45 -6.87
N LEU A 69 18.81 -12.38 -6.59
CA LEU A 69 19.09 -13.82 -6.55
C LEU A 69 18.09 -14.52 -7.46
N ALA A 70 18.60 -15.22 -8.46
CA ALA A 70 17.79 -15.96 -9.41
C ALA A 70 17.23 -17.25 -8.79
N PRO A 71 16.03 -17.72 -9.18
CA PRO A 71 15.47 -18.97 -8.71
C PRO A 71 16.26 -20.17 -9.23
N LEU A 72 16.61 -21.11 -8.35
CA LEU A 72 17.27 -22.37 -8.71
C LEU A 72 16.23 -23.39 -9.16
N LYS A 73 16.25 -23.80 -10.42
CA LYS A 73 15.29 -24.73 -11.04
C LYS A 73 16.04 -25.88 -11.74
N LYS A 74 15.32 -26.98 -11.95
CA LYS A 74 15.84 -28.06 -12.80
C LYS A 74 16.03 -27.55 -14.22
N GLY A 75 17.21 -27.80 -14.79
CA GLY A 75 17.56 -27.41 -16.17
C GLY A 75 17.81 -25.91 -16.37
N SER A 76 17.83 -25.08 -15.33
CA SER A 76 18.29 -23.70 -15.42
C SER A 76 19.83 -23.66 -15.55
N VAL A 77 20.30 -22.71 -16.38
CA VAL A 77 21.72 -22.33 -16.39
C VAL A 77 21.89 -21.24 -15.34
N ASP A 78 22.67 -21.53 -14.29
CA ASP A 78 22.76 -20.70 -13.10
C ASP A 78 24.13 -19.99 -13.01
N ASP A 79 24.68 -19.56 -14.13
CA ASP A 79 25.92 -18.80 -14.24
C ASP A 79 25.80 -17.37 -13.67
N ARG A 80 24.58 -16.84 -13.55
CA ARG A 80 24.24 -15.54 -12.99
C ARG A 80 23.22 -15.67 -11.86
N TRP A 81 23.44 -16.63 -10.96
CA TRP A 81 22.54 -16.91 -9.86
C TRP A 81 22.43 -15.74 -8.87
N LEU A 82 23.57 -15.18 -8.46
CA LEU A 82 23.62 -13.99 -7.60
C LEU A 82 24.28 -12.84 -8.37
N THR A 83 23.62 -11.67 -8.36
CA THR A 83 24.08 -10.46 -9.04
C THR A 83 24.34 -9.35 -8.02
N SER A 84 25.48 -8.66 -8.14
CA SER A 84 25.88 -7.57 -7.27
C SER A 84 26.46 -6.39 -8.07
N CYS A 85 26.33 -5.17 -7.51
CA CYS A 85 27.08 -4.00 -7.95
C CYS A 85 28.53 -3.99 -7.46
N ASN A 86 28.87 -4.81 -6.48
CA ASN A 86 30.19 -4.91 -5.88
C ASN A 86 30.86 -6.22 -6.26
N ALA A 87 32.18 -6.21 -6.49
CA ALA A 87 32.96 -7.44 -6.67
C ALA A 87 32.89 -8.29 -5.40
N TYR A 88 32.81 -9.60 -5.57
CA TYR A 88 32.78 -10.53 -4.44
C TYR A 88 34.18 -10.71 -3.88
N THR A 89 34.36 -10.39 -2.61
CA THR A 89 35.59 -10.68 -1.84
C THR A 89 35.52 -12.10 -1.26
N GLN A 90 36.67 -12.62 -0.79
CA GLN A 90 36.68 -13.91 -0.04
C GLN A 90 35.78 -13.84 1.22
N ASN A 91 35.69 -12.66 1.84
CA ASN A 91 34.84 -12.47 3.00
C ASN A 91 33.35 -12.55 2.61
N ASP A 92 32.96 -11.96 1.47
CA ASP A 92 31.59 -12.03 0.97
C ASP A 92 31.17 -13.47 0.64
N LEU A 93 32.08 -14.26 0.04
CA LEU A 93 31.82 -15.67 -0.24
C LEU A 93 31.67 -16.48 1.06
N ARG A 94 32.47 -16.17 2.09
CA ARG A 94 32.33 -16.80 3.41
C ARG A 94 30.99 -16.44 4.04
N ILE A 95 30.59 -15.17 3.99
CA ILE A 95 29.30 -14.69 4.44
C ILE A 95 28.16 -15.44 3.73
N LEU A 96 28.21 -15.48 2.40
CA LEU A 96 27.22 -16.19 1.60
C LEU A 96 27.08 -17.66 2.00
N CYS A 97 28.18 -18.36 2.20
CA CYS A 97 28.18 -19.76 2.65
C CYS A 97 27.46 -19.92 4.01
N GLU A 98 27.73 -19.04 4.96
CA GLU A 98 27.06 -19.10 6.26
C GLU A 98 25.55 -18.79 6.13
N LEU A 99 25.16 -17.79 5.34
CA LEU A 99 23.75 -17.50 5.06
C LEU A 99 23.03 -18.69 4.43
N MET A 100 23.70 -19.40 3.49
CA MET A 100 23.16 -20.62 2.90
C MET A 100 22.97 -21.72 3.94
N LYS A 101 23.94 -21.92 4.84
CA LYS A 101 23.83 -22.91 5.93
C LYS A 101 22.65 -22.57 6.86
N VAL A 102 22.50 -21.31 7.25
CA VAL A 102 21.38 -20.83 8.07
C VAL A 102 20.03 -21.10 7.36
N TRP A 103 19.96 -20.77 6.07
CA TRP A 103 18.75 -21.03 5.27
C TRP A 103 18.41 -22.52 5.18
N VAL A 104 19.39 -23.38 4.88
CA VAL A 104 19.20 -24.83 4.76
C VAL A 104 18.75 -25.43 6.10
N LYS A 105 19.40 -25.05 7.20
CA LYS A 105 19.02 -25.49 8.55
C LYS A 105 17.60 -25.05 8.90
N GLY A 106 17.28 -23.75 8.71
CA GLY A 106 15.97 -23.19 8.99
C GLY A 106 14.86 -23.88 8.21
N THR A 107 15.12 -24.22 6.93
CA THR A 107 14.12 -24.83 6.05
C THR A 107 13.96 -26.32 6.28
N TYR A 108 15.05 -27.07 6.49
CA TYR A 108 15.06 -28.53 6.42
C TYR A 108 15.49 -29.25 7.71
N VAL A 109 15.91 -28.53 8.76
CA VAL A 109 16.40 -29.15 10.00
C VAL A 109 15.55 -28.80 11.21
N VAL A 110 15.27 -27.52 11.40
CA VAL A 110 14.64 -26.98 12.64
C VAL A 110 13.20 -27.47 12.83
N SER A 111 12.41 -27.58 11.77
CA SER A 111 11.00 -27.93 11.88
C SER A 111 10.82 -29.39 12.42
N PRO A 112 9.97 -29.59 13.46
CA PRO A 112 9.68 -30.93 13.99
C PRO A 112 8.98 -31.85 12.96
N ARG A 113 8.36 -31.27 11.93
CA ARG A 113 7.63 -32.02 10.88
C ARG A 113 8.55 -32.59 9.81
N VAL A 114 9.85 -32.28 9.83
CA VAL A 114 10.83 -32.76 8.85
C VAL A 114 11.30 -34.16 9.24
N SER A 115 11.33 -35.08 8.27
CA SER A 115 11.77 -36.46 8.52
C SER A 115 13.25 -36.54 8.92
N PRO A 116 13.66 -37.53 9.75
CA PRO A 116 15.07 -37.70 10.14
C PRO A 116 16.02 -37.83 8.95
N LEU A 117 15.58 -38.48 7.87
CA LEU A 117 16.38 -38.63 6.64
C LEU A 117 16.68 -37.26 6.01
N VAL A 118 15.66 -36.41 5.85
CA VAL A 118 15.85 -35.07 5.28
C VAL A 118 16.73 -34.21 6.18
N LYS A 119 16.54 -34.26 7.49
CA LYS A 119 17.40 -33.57 8.46
C LYS A 119 18.87 -33.97 8.33
N LYS A 120 19.14 -35.28 8.20
CA LYS A 120 20.50 -35.80 8.00
C LYS A 120 21.10 -35.28 6.69
N MET A 121 20.37 -35.42 5.57
CA MET A 121 20.83 -34.96 4.26
C MET A 121 21.14 -33.44 4.24
N ALA A 122 20.29 -32.65 4.88
CA ALA A 122 20.49 -31.21 4.98
C ALA A 122 21.70 -30.85 5.86
N ALA A 123 21.94 -31.58 6.95
CA ALA A 123 23.10 -31.41 7.81
C ALA A 123 24.40 -31.81 7.09
N ASP A 124 24.40 -32.94 6.38
CA ASP A 124 25.54 -33.39 5.58
C ASP A 124 25.87 -32.34 4.49
N PHE A 125 24.86 -31.86 3.78
CA PHE A 125 25.04 -30.80 2.76
C PHE A 125 25.59 -29.49 3.36
N CYS A 126 25.16 -29.07 4.56
CA CYS A 126 25.75 -27.89 5.21
C CYS A 126 27.27 -28.05 5.44
N GLY A 127 27.77 -29.26 5.62
CA GLY A 127 29.21 -29.55 5.72
C GLY A 127 29.98 -29.39 4.40
N GLU A 128 29.30 -29.45 3.26
CA GLU A 128 29.87 -29.27 1.93
C GLU A 128 29.94 -27.81 1.46
N ILE A 129 29.14 -26.95 2.07
CA ILE A 129 29.07 -25.53 1.69
C ILE A 129 30.36 -24.81 2.10
N ARG A 130 31.20 -24.48 1.10
CA ARG A 130 32.49 -23.82 1.27
C ARG A 130 32.72 -22.72 0.22
N PRO A 131 33.47 -21.64 0.54
CA PRO A 131 33.74 -20.53 -0.37
C PRO A 131 34.45 -20.95 -1.65
N GLU A 132 35.30 -21.98 -1.58
CA GLU A 132 36.12 -22.45 -2.70
C GLU A 132 35.26 -22.95 -3.88
N ALA A 133 34.05 -23.45 -3.63
CA ALA A 133 33.11 -23.90 -4.65
C ALA A 133 32.66 -22.77 -5.60
N PHE A 134 32.80 -21.52 -5.17
CA PHE A 134 32.42 -20.35 -5.95
C PHE A 134 33.62 -19.74 -6.74
N ALA A 135 34.85 -20.17 -6.49
CA ALA A 135 36.03 -19.50 -7.05
C ALA A 135 36.03 -19.43 -8.59
N ALA A 136 35.62 -20.51 -9.24
CA ALA A 136 35.56 -20.59 -10.72
C ALA A 136 34.23 -20.09 -11.31
N LEU A 137 33.27 -19.68 -10.47
CA LEU A 137 31.92 -19.30 -10.90
C LEU A 137 31.69 -17.79 -10.87
N GLN A 138 32.74 -17.00 -10.67
CA GLN A 138 32.66 -15.54 -10.68
C GLN A 138 32.85 -15.00 -12.09
N SER A 139 32.01 -14.06 -12.47
CA SER A 139 32.11 -13.32 -13.73
C SER A 139 31.68 -11.86 -13.57
N SER A 140 31.98 -11.04 -14.55
CA SER A 140 31.50 -9.65 -14.56
C SER A 140 31.21 -9.18 -15.99
N ALA A 141 30.31 -8.21 -16.09
CA ALA A 141 30.02 -7.57 -17.37
C ALA A 141 29.74 -6.09 -17.17
N ALA A 142 30.20 -5.26 -18.08
CA ALA A 142 29.78 -3.87 -18.19
C ALA A 142 28.36 -3.82 -18.77
N ILE A 143 27.45 -3.18 -18.04
CA ILE A 143 26.04 -3.05 -18.40
C ILE A 143 25.70 -1.57 -18.59
N CYS A 144 25.07 -1.24 -19.72
CA CYS A 144 24.47 0.07 -19.91
C CYS A 144 23.18 0.17 -19.10
N LEU A 145 23.13 1.09 -18.15
CA LEU A 145 21.97 1.32 -17.30
C LEU A 145 20.99 2.29 -17.95
N ALA A 146 21.49 3.36 -18.56
CA ALA A 146 20.67 4.38 -19.23
C ALA A 146 21.28 4.72 -20.59
N TYR A 147 20.43 4.77 -21.60
CA TYR A 147 20.81 5.08 -22.98
C TYR A 147 20.71 6.58 -23.27
N GLU A 148 21.26 7.04 -24.38
CA GLU A 148 21.27 8.44 -24.80
C GLU A 148 19.85 9.05 -24.91
N ASN A 149 18.88 8.28 -25.33
CA ASN A 149 17.49 8.68 -25.46
C ASN A 149 16.72 8.73 -24.11
N GLY A 150 17.38 8.48 -22.98
CA GLY A 150 16.80 8.46 -21.64
C GLY A 150 16.01 7.19 -21.28
N THR A 151 16.05 6.15 -22.15
CA THR A 151 15.52 4.84 -21.78
C THR A 151 16.50 4.08 -20.89
N VAL A 152 16.03 3.09 -20.16
CA VAL A 152 16.85 2.31 -19.22
C VAL A 152 16.74 0.82 -19.47
N SER A 153 17.81 0.10 -19.12
CA SER A 153 17.85 -1.36 -19.13
C SER A 153 16.98 -1.96 -17.99
N GLU A 154 16.73 -3.26 -18.05
CA GLU A 154 16.02 -3.96 -16.97
C GLU A 154 16.82 -3.97 -15.66
N GLU A 155 18.13 -4.05 -15.75
CA GLU A 155 19.04 -4.05 -14.61
C GLU A 155 19.02 -2.71 -13.86
N ALA A 156 18.74 -1.60 -14.55
CA ALA A 156 18.71 -0.27 -13.97
C ALA A 156 17.71 -0.12 -12.81
N TYR A 157 16.57 -0.82 -12.87
CA TYR A 157 15.56 -0.75 -11.80
C TYR A 157 16.09 -1.17 -10.43
N GLN A 158 17.10 -2.03 -10.42
CA GLN A 158 17.69 -2.51 -9.17
C GLN A 158 19.10 -1.97 -8.93
N ALA A 159 19.88 -1.80 -9.99
CA ALA A 159 21.24 -1.33 -9.87
C ALA A 159 21.33 0.15 -9.51
N VAL A 160 20.54 1.03 -10.16
CA VAL A 160 20.62 2.48 -9.93
C VAL A 160 20.32 2.87 -8.46
N PRO A 161 19.29 2.36 -7.79
CA PRO A 161 19.06 2.65 -6.37
C PRO A 161 20.22 2.22 -5.48
N LEU A 162 20.79 1.04 -5.72
CA LEU A 162 21.92 0.54 -4.93
C LEU A 162 23.20 1.35 -5.18
N LEU A 163 23.47 1.76 -6.42
CA LEU A 163 24.59 2.62 -6.75
C LEU A 163 24.44 4.00 -6.06
N ALA A 164 23.24 4.58 -6.04
CA ALA A 164 22.97 5.82 -5.33
C ALA A 164 23.25 5.65 -3.83
N ILE A 165 22.77 4.57 -3.21
CA ILE A 165 23.04 4.26 -1.81
C ILE A 165 24.55 4.13 -1.55
N ASN A 166 25.28 3.39 -2.37
CA ASN A 166 26.73 3.21 -2.20
C ASN A 166 27.49 4.55 -2.29
N ARG A 167 27.01 5.51 -3.08
CA ARG A 167 27.62 6.84 -3.19
C ARG A 167 27.30 7.75 -2.00
N LEU A 168 26.14 7.56 -1.41
CA LEU A 168 25.64 8.36 -0.28
C LEU A 168 26.01 7.77 1.09
N LEU A 169 26.38 6.49 1.15
CA LEU A 169 26.69 5.80 2.41
C LEU A 169 27.83 6.47 3.16
N GLY A 170 27.62 6.79 4.42
CA GLY A 170 28.59 7.47 5.30
C GLY A 170 28.79 8.95 4.97
N LYS A 171 28.15 9.50 3.93
CA LYS A 171 28.16 10.93 3.65
C LYS A 171 27.35 11.68 4.70
N GLU A 172 27.69 12.93 4.88
CA GLU A 172 26.99 13.87 5.75
C GLU A 172 26.31 14.93 4.89
N ILE A 173 25.02 15.10 5.09
CA ILE A 173 24.23 16.19 4.48
C ILE A 173 23.80 17.15 5.58
N VAL A 174 23.73 18.44 5.26
CA VAL A 174 23.37 19.46 6.25
C VAL A 174 21.92 19.89 6.02
N LEU A 175 21.09 19.76 7.06
CA LEU A 175 19.72 20.25 7.05
C LEU A 175 19.54 21.29 8.14
N GLN A 176 19.22 22.53 7.79
CA GLN A 176 19.02 23.64 8.74
C GLN A 176 20.22 23.82 9.71
N GLY A 177 21.44 23.64 9.21
CA GLY A 177 22.66 23.71 10.03
C GLY A 177 22.97 22.44 10.84
N GLN A 178 22.09 21.44 10.85
CA GLN A 178 22.30 20.17 11.53
C GLN A 178 22.87 19.11 10.60
N PRO A 179 24.00 18.47 10.90
CA PRO A 179 24.57 17.40 10.10
C PRO A 179 23.75 16.11 10.24
N LEU A 180 23.47 15.49 9.11
CA LEU A 180 22.77 14.20 9.03
C LEU A 180 23.70 13.19 8.37
N ARG A 181 24.24 12.26 9.13
CA ARG A 181 25.07 11.18 8.61
C ARG A 181 24.20 10.05 8.09
N LEU A 182 24.44 9.61 6.85
CA LEU A 182 23.64 8.60 6.16
C LEU A 182 24.18 7.19 6.43
N CYS A 183 23.34 6.32 6.95
CA CYS A 183 23.66 4.94 7.29
C CYS A 183 22.79 3.96 6.49
N TYR A 184 23.34 2.81 6.13
CA TYR A 184 22.60 1.71 5.54
C TYR A 184 21.61 1.11 6.55
N ALA A 185 20.36 0.88 6.15
CA ALA A 185 19.33 0.30 7.02
C ALA A 185 18.67 -0.95 6.41
N ALA A 186 18.50 -0.96 5.09
CA ALA A 186 17.95 -2.09 4.34
C ALA A 186 18.26 -1.92 2.86
N LYS A 187 17.92 -2.92 2.05
CA LYS A 187 18.03 -2.82 0.59
C LYS A 187 17.27 -1.58 0.10
N ASN A 188 17.93 -0.78 -0.70
CA ASN A 188 17.42 0.48 -1.25
C ASN A 188 17.06 1.56 -0.21
N GLN A 189 17.50 1.43 1.05
CA GLN A 189 17.15 2.37 2.11
C GLN A 189 18.38 2.87 2.89
N LEU A 190 18.48 4.19 3.03
CA LEU A 190 19.35 4.86 4.00
C LEU A 190 18.51 5.46 5.13
N ILE A 191 19.12 5.59 6.31
CA ILE A 191 18.57 6.36 7.42
C ILE A 191 19.61 7.35 7.93
N SER A 192 19.18 8.49 8.49
CA SER A 192 20.07 9.32 9.27
C SER A 192 20.40 8.67 10.61
N LEU A 193 21.55 8.99 11.20
CA LEU A 193 21.71 8.73 12.63
C LEU A 193 20.55 9.35 13.41
N PRO A 194 20.16 8.75 14.56
CA PRO A 194 19.04 9.25 15.34
C PRO A 194 19.24 10.69 15.81
N LEU A 195 18.20 11.49 15.63
CA LEU A 195 18.06 12.83 16.17
C LEU A 195 17.18 12.79 17.41
N SER A 196 17.37 13.72 18.33
CA SER A 196 16.50 13.89 19.50
C SER A 196 15.60 15.11 19.31
N ASP A 197 14.33 14.96 19.61
CA ASP A 197 13.39 16.07 19.71
C ASP A 197 13.79 16.96 20.93
N PRO A 198 14.00 18.26 20.77
CA PRO A 198 14.49 19.13 21.84
C PRO A 198 13.56 19.20 23.05
N GLU A 199 12.25 19.04 22.86
CA GLU A 199 11.26 19.20 23.92
C GLU A 199 10.95 17.88 24.64
N SER A 200 10.82 16.78 23.91
CA SER A 200 10.46 15.48 24.48
C SER A 200 11.66 14.58 24.75
N GLY A 201 12.81 14.86 24.15
CA GLY A 201 13.96 13.97 24.14
C GLY A 201 13.76 12.70 23.30
N HIS A 202 12.57 12.48 22.73
CA HIS A 202 12.29 11.30 21.92
C HIS A 202 13.08 11.29 20.62
N ARG A 203 13.45 10.10 20.16
CA ARG A 203 14.36 9.93 19.02
C ARG A 203 13.62 9.61 17.72
N TYR A 204 14.17 10.10 16.62
CA TYR A 204 13.70 9.81 15.26
C TYR A 204 14.86 9.85 14.26
N SER A 205 14.65 9.28 13.09
CA SER A 205 15.59 9.34 11.96
C SER A 205 14.86 9.73 10.68
N PHE A 206 15.52 10.47 9.80
CA PHE A 206 15.07 10.59 8.41
C PHE A 206 15.36 9.28 7.68
N VAL A 207 14.42 8.86 6.84
CA VAL A 207 14.50 7.65 6.03
C VAL A 207 14.46 8.05 4.56
N PHE A 208 15.35 7.48 3.77
CA PHE A 208 15.49 7.73 2.34
C PHE A 208 15.36 6.40 1.59
N ASP A 209 14.22 6.21 0.91
CA ASP A 209 13.93 5.02 0.11
C ASP A 209 14.14 5.34 -1.38
N PHE A 210 15.06 4.61 -2.02
CA PHE A 210 15.39 4.82 -3.43
C PHE A 210 14.71 3.77 -4.31
N SER A 211 14.10 4.22 -5.41
CA SER A 211 13.52 3.35 -6.42
C SER A 211 13.59 3.98 -7.80
N VAL A 212 13.63 3.14 -8.84
CA VAL A 212 13.51 3.62 -10.22
C VAL A 212 12.11 3.40 -10.72
N GLN A 213 11.50 4.46 -11.23
CA GLN A 213 10.22 4.43 -11.92
C GLN A 213 10.39 4.91 -13.36
N THR A 214 9.65 4.32 -14.27
CA THR A 214 9.66 4.74 -15.67
C THR A 214 8.33 5.36 -16.06
N THR A 215 8.36 6.20 -17.08
CA THR A 215 7.17 6.81 -17.67
C THR A 215 6.97 6.26 -19.08
N PRO A 216 5.81 5.62 -19.37
CA PRO A 216 5.50 5.14 -20.70
C PRO A 216 5.21 6.30 -21.67
N PRO A 217 5.23 6.06 -23.00
CA PRO A 217 5.64 4.82 -23.66
C PRO A 217 7.15 4.70 -23.81
N LYS A 218 7.89 5.77 -23.65
CA LYS A 218 9.34 5.84 -23.96
C LYS A 218 10.24 5.33 -22.83
N ARG A 219 9.67 4.85 -21.74
CA ARG A 219 10.38 4.33 -20.55
C ARG A 219 11.46 5.29 -20.01
N LYS A 220 11.23 6.59 -20.09
CA LYS A 220 12.12 7.55 -19.43
C LYS A 220 12.11 7.29 -17.94
N ALA A 221 13.29 7.15 -17.36
CA ALA A 221 13.41 6.75 -15.95
C ALA A 221 13.64 7.95 -15.04
N LEU A 222 13.04 7.85 -13.88
CA LEU A 222 13.24 8.72 -12.73
C LEU A 222 13.75 7.89 -11.56
N LEU A 223 14.83 8.32 -10.93
CA LEU A 223 15.24 7.84 -9.62
C LEU A 223 14.44 8.62 -8.57
N LEU A 224 13.52 7.94 -7.91
CA LEU A 224 12.75 8.47 -6.79
C LEU A 224 13.56 8.35 -5.51
N CYS A 225 13.52 9.40 -4.68
CA CYS A 225 13.98 9.36 -3.31
C CYS A 225 12.80 9.75 -2.42
N GLN A 226 12.14 8.76 -1.83
CA GLN A 226 11.05 9.01 -0.89
C GLN A 226 11.62 9.26 0.50
N MET A 227 11.14 10.32 1.14
CA MET A 227 11.62 10.78 2.42
C MET A 227 10.51 10.65 3.46
N SER A 228 10.82 9.97 4.55
CA SER A 228 9.90 9.76 5.67
C SER A 228 10.61 9.87 7.01
N ILE A 229 9.85 9.77 8.09
CA ILE A 229 10.36 9.76 9.46
C ILE A 229 10.16 8.37 10.06
N ARG A 230 11.21 7.83 10.64
CA ARG A 230 11.14 6.66 11.51
C ARG A 230 11.22 7.11 12.95
N ARG A 231 10.16 6.86 13.70
CA ARG A 231 10.11 7.15 15.13
C ARG A 231 10.62 5.93 15.90
N TRP A 232 11.38 6.16 16.95
CA TRP A 232 11.90 5.10 17.79
C TRP A 232 11.11 5.02 19.08
N ILE A 233 10.87 3.80 19.57
CA ILE A 233 10.13 3.57 20.82
C ILE A 233 10.92 4.20 21.96
N PRO A 234 10.34 5.18 22.71
CA PRO A 234 11.06 5.84 23.78
C PRO A 234 11.00 5.05 25.09
N ASP A 235 9.88 4.37 25.34
CA ASP A 235 9.55 3.78 26.62
C ASP A 235 8.35 2.82 26.48
N VAL A 236 8.22 1.90 27.42
CA VAL A 236 7.09 0.97 27.55
C VAL A 236 6.26 1.40 28.74
N SER A 237 4.92 1.32 28.61
CA SER A 237 4.04 1.65 29.72
C SER A 237 4.29 0.72 30.91
N PRO A 238 4.51 1.24 32.13
CA PRO A 238 4.74 0.40 33.31
C PRO A 238 3.62 -0.58 33.62
N LYS A 239 2.39 -0.28 33.17
CA LYS A 239 1.20 -1.13 33.36
C LYS A 239 1.14 -2.29 32.38
N ASP A 240 1.85 -2.16 31.25
CA ASP A 240 1.78 -3.07 30.11
C ASP A 240 3.18 -3.64 29.80
N ARG A 241 4.02 -3.88 30.81
CA ARG A 241 5.27 -4.64 30.65
C ARG A 241 4.95 -5.95 29.97
N VAL A 242 5.15 -5.93 28.67
CA VAL A 242 4.43 -6.76 27.71
C VAL A 242 4.97 -8.19 27.73
N PRO A 243 4.22 -9.14 28.22
CA PRO A 243 4.53 -10.55 27.97
C PRO A 243 4.15 -10.96 26.55
N PHE A 244 3.53 -10.08 25.71
CA PHE A 244 2.93 -10.46 24.46
C PHE A 244 3.11 -9.39 23.38
N LEU A 245 3.80 -9.74 22.29
CA LEU A 245 3.85 -8.92 21.08
C LEU A 245 2.84 -9.46 20.07
N LYS A 246 1.85 -8.65 19.68
CA LYS A 246 0.91 -9.00 18.61
C LYS A 246 1.63 -9.07 17.25
N GLU A 247 2.54 -8.16 17.02
CA GLU A 247 3.35 -8.08 15.82
C GLU A 247 4.84 -8.19 16.14
N ASN A 248 5.60 -8.79 15.22
CA ASN A 248 7.05 -8.83 15.35
C ASN A 248 7.65 -7.42 15.18
N ILE A 249 8.68 -7.11 15.95
CA ILE A 249 9.44 -5.85 15.87
C ILE A 249 10.76 -6.11 15.17
N ASN A 250 11.04 -5.40 14.08
CA ASN A 250 12.33 -5.42 13.40
C ASN A 250 13.28 -4.40 14.05
N ALA A 251 14.00 -4.81 15.07
CA ALA A 251 14.99 -3.97 15.72
C ALA A 251 16.14 -3.63 14.76
N HIS A 252 16.57 -2.39 14.76
CA HIS A 252 17.73 -1.93 14.00
C HIS A 252 18.95 -1.93 14.92
N ILE A 253 19.91 -2.79 14.62
CA ILE A 253 21.12 -2.97 15.43
C ILE A 253 22.31 -2.43 14.67
N ARG A 254 23.04 -1.49 15.27
CA ARG A 254 24.23 -0.90 14.68
C ARG A 254 25.38 -1.89 14.73
N VAL A 255 25.80 -2.39 13.58
CA VAL A 255 26.88 -3.39 13.44
C VAL A 255 28.18 -2.79 12.94
N ALA A 256 28.13 -1.62 12.31
CA ALA A 256 29.28 -0.83 11.90
C ALA A 256 28.97 0.66 11.98
N GLU A 257 29.96 1.49 11.76
CA GLU A 257 29.84 2.95 11.87
C GLU A 257 28.67 3.53 11.07
N ASN A 258 28.46 3.03 9.83
CA ASN A 258 27.43 3.50 8.91
C ASN A 258 26.44 2.39 8.53
N LYS A 259 26.27 1.36 9.37
CA LYS A 259 25.42 0.22 9.03
C LYS A 259 24.59 -0.27 10.20
N TYR A 260 23.31 -0.40 9.94
CA TYR A 260 22.36 -1.13 10.78
C TYR A 260 21.99 -2.45 10.10
N CYS A 261 21.83 -3.51 10.88
CA CYS A 261 21.13 -4.71 10.45
C CYS A 261 19.79 -4.81 11.18
N GLN A 262 18.88 -5.57 10.61
CA GLN A 262 17.57 -5.82 11.22
C GLN A 262 17.57 -7.21 11.83
N VAL A 263 17.23 -7.30 13.12
CA VAL A 263 16.99 -8.56 13.82
C VAL A 263 15.60 -8.51 14.44
N GLN A 264 14.80 -9.54 14.19
CA GLN A 264 13.40 -9.55 14.57
C GLN A 264 13.24 -10.00 16.02
N ILE A 265 12.42 -9.24 16.79
CA ILE A 265 11.90 -9.65 18.10
C ILE A 265 10.49 -10.18 17.88
N ALA A 266 10.19 -11.36 18.45
CA ALA A 266 8.89 -12.01 18.36
C ALA A 266 8.51 -12.68 19.67
N TYR A 267 7.20 -12.86 19.89
CA TYR A 267 6.69 -13.67 20.97
C TYR A 267 6.68 -15.14 20.59
N ASP A 268 7.41 -15.96 21.35
CA ASP A 268 7.37 -17.42 21.24
C ASP A 268 6.21 -17.96 22.09
N ARG A 269 5.15 -18.40 21.43
CA ARG A 269 3.95 -18.94 22.11
C ARG A 269 4.24 -20.22 22.87
N ALA A 270 5.16 -21.06 22.40
CA ALA A 270 5.48 -22.34 23.04
C ALA A 270 6.27 -22.14 24.32
N ALA A 271 7.18 -21.17 24.33
CA ALA A 271 7.99 -20.82 25.50
C ALA A 271 7.33 -19.73 26.37
N ALA A 272 6.21 -19.15 25.96
CA ALA A 272 5.51 -18.03 26.59
C ALA A 272 6.43 -16.83 26.90
N LYS A 273 7.38 -16.55 26.00
CA LYS A 273 8.39 -15.48 26.18
C LYS A 273 8.65 -14.72 24.90
N VAL A 274 9.18 -13.51 25.04
CA VAL A 274 9.71 -12.73 23.94
C VAL A 274 11.18 -13.11 23.71
N ASP A 275 11.57 -13.31 22.44
CA ASP A 275 12.95 -13.62 22.08
C ASP A 275 13.32 -13.03 20.72
N TRP A 276 14.63 -12.93 20.47
CA TRP A 276 15.17 -12.66 19.15
C TRP A 276 14.91 -13.85 18.23
N LYS A 277 14.41 -13.59 17.04
CA LYS A 277 13.96 -14.63 16.12
C LYS A 277 15.05 -15.05 15.15
N ASP A 278 15.16 -16.35 14.93
CA ASP A 278 15.90 -16.90 13.81
C ASP A 278 15.17 -16.64 12.47
N PRO A 279 15.87 -16.48 11.33
CA PRO A 279 17.32 -16.74 11.18
C PRO A 279 18.24 -15.55 11.47
N ASP A 280 17.72 -14.34 11.68
CA ASP A 280 18.52 -13.12 11.81
C ASP A 280 19.40 -13.15 13.06
N LYS A 281 18.90 -13.71 14.18
CA LYS A 281 19.65 -13.94 15.40
C LYS A 281 20.87 -14.85 15.15
N GLU A 282 20.68 -15.96 14.43
CA GLU A 282 21.77 -16.88 14.07
C GLU A 282 22.81 -16.19 13.20
N CYS A 283 22.39 -15.42 12.20
CA CYS A 283 23.30 -14.61 11.39
C CYS A 283 24.09 -13.62 12.26
N TYR A 284 23.44 -12.87 13.12
CA TYR A 284 24.10 -11.92 14.00
C TYR A 284 25.19 -12.56 14.85
N ASN A 285 24.93 -13.74 15.42
CA ASN A 285 25.87 -14.48 16.25
C ASN A 285 27.08 -15.03 15.45
N ILE A 286 26.85 -15.49 14.23
CA ILE A 286 27.91 -16.02 13.34
C ILE A 286 28.98 -14.96 13.02
N TRP A 287 28.56 -13.69 12.86
CA TRP A 287 29.51 -12.60 12.60
C TRP A 287 30.33 -12.16 13.81
N GLY A 288 30.09 -12.76 14.98
CA GLY A 288 30.86 -12.46 16.18
C GLY A 288 30.68 -11.02 16.71
N TYR A 289 29.54 -10.40 16.41
CA TYR A 289 29.20 -9.11 16.98
C TYR A 289 29.01 -9.23 18.49
N ARG A 290 29.04 -8.07 19.17
CA ARG A 290 28.79 -8.02 20.62
C ARG A 290 27.44 -8.70 20.92
N GLN A 291 27.42 -9.60 21.91
CA GLN A 291 26.23 -10.37 22.28
C GLN A 291 24.98 -9.47 22.42
N LEU A 292 23.85 -9.96 21.86
CA LEU A 292 22.58 -9.29 22.03
C LEU A 292 22.12 -9.41 23.49
N PRO A 293 21.61 -8.32 24.09
CA PRO A 293 20.92 -8.40 25.38
C PRO A 293 19.68 -9.29 25.25
N ALA A 294 19.08 -9.71 26.36
CA ALA A 294 17.80 -10.41 26.29
C ALA A 294 16.74 -9.52 25.62
N ALA A 295 15.93 -10.10 24.73
CA ALA A 295 14.93 -9.34 23.98
C ALA A 295 13.91 -8.66 24.92
N GLU A 296 13.62 -9.31 26.05
CA GLU A 296 12.73 -8.77 27.08
C GLU A 296 13.32 -7.51 27.74
N ASP A 297 14.63 -7.50 28.05
CA ASP A 297 15.31 -6.33 28.63
C ASP A 297 15.25 -5.14 27.69
N VAL A 298 15.48 -5.37 26.38
CA VAL A 298 15.41 -4.32 25.36
C VAL A 298 13.99 -3.75 25.23
N LEU A 299 12.96 -4.57 25.45
CA LEU A 299 11.57 -4.09 25.42
C LEU A 299 11.19 -3.36 26.70
N VAL A 300 11.73 -3.76 27.84
CA VAL A 300 11.45 -3.08 29.14
C VAL A 300 12.09 -1.70 29.19
N ASP A 301 13.29 -1.57 28.66
CA ASP A 301 14.00 -0.29 28.56
C ASP A 301 14.61 -0.08 27.16
N PRO A 302 13.78 0.35 26.19
CA PRO A 302 14.25 0.62 24.83
C PRO A 302 15.28 1.75 24.74
N ALA A 303 15.42 2.55 25.80
CA ALA A 303 16.34 3.66 25.86
C ALA A 303 17.74 3.30 26.41
N ALA A 304 17.90 2.12 26.99
CA ALA A 304 19.15 1.73 27.67
C ALA A 304 20.37 1.63 26.73
N ASP A 305 20.19 1.23 25.46
CA ASP A 305 21.29 1.06 24.49
C ASP A 305 20.91 1.65 23.11
N THR A 306 20.45 2.89 23.12
CA THR A 306 19.95 3.58 21.91
C THR A 306 21.04 3.94 20.91
N ASP A 307 22.30 3.90 21.28
CA ASP A 307 23.40 4.07 20.33
C ASP A 307 23.61 2.82 19.47
N ARG A 308 23.17 1.67 19.96
CA ARG A 308 23.34 0.38 19.31
C ARG A 308 22.01 -0.23 18.82
N ILE A 309 20.95 -0.19 19.63
CA ILE A 309 19.68 -0.87 19.33
C ILE A 309 18.56 0.16 19.29
N LEU A 310 17.82 0.15 18.17
CA LEU A 310 16.71 1.05 17.92
C LEU A 310 15.47 0.24 17.58
N LEU A 311 14.39 0.44 18.33
CA LEU A 311 13.10 -0.20 18.09
C LEU A 311 12.15 0.74 17.34
N PRO A 312 11.73 0.42 16.11
CA PRO A 312 10.82 1.27 15.35
C PRO A 312 9.41 1.24 15.94
N TYR A 313 8.83 2.42 16.15
CA TYR A 313 7.45 2.57 16.57
C TYR A 313 6.50 2.53 15.35
N LYS A 314 5.46 1.75 15.46
CA LYS A 314 4.30 1.76 14.54
C LYS A 314 3.08 2.27 15.28
N ASN A 315 2.20 3.00 14.59
CA ASN A 315 0.96 3.50 15.19
C ASN A 315 0.10 2.34 15.74
N GLY A 316 -0.43 2.54 16.94
CA GLY A 316 -1.31 1.57 17.58
C GLY A 316 -0.61 0.33 18.14
N MET A 317 0.72 0.37 18.39
CA MET A 317 1.43 -0.73 19.05
C MET A 317 0.95 -0.84 20.51
N PRO A 318 0.35 -1.97 20.90
CA PRO A 318 -0.11 -2.16 22.26
C PRO A 318 1.05 -2.12 23.26
N GLY A 319 0.85 -1.47 24.40
CA GLY A 319 1.83 -1.39 25.48
C GLY A 319 3.04 -0.49 25.24
N MET A 320 3.17 0.08 24.03
CA MET A 320 4.25 1.00 23.69
C MET A 320 3.75 2.44 23.74
N LYS A 321 4.48 3.32 24.41
CA LYS A 321 4.15 4.74 24.41
C LYS A 321 4.38 5.34 23.03
N GLU A 322 3.43 6.11 22.54
CA GLU A 322 3.61 6.85 21.30
C GLU A 322 4.69 7.93 21.49
N PRO A 323 5.73 7.91 20.62
CA PRO A 323 6.71 8.98 20.64
C PRO A 323 6.05 10.33 20.34
N GLN A 324 6.32 11.33 21.16
CA GLN A 324 5.80 12.69 20.97
C GLN A 324 6.50 13.41 19.83
N ILE A 325 6.52 12.78 18.67
CA ILE A 325 7.11 13.26 17.44
C ILE A 325 6.04 13.14 16.36
N GLY A 326 5.76 14.23 15.67
CA GLY A 326 4.80 14.22 14.55
C GLY A 326 5.25 13.30 13.40
N THR A 327 4.36 12.94 12.54
CA THR A 327 4.61 12.09 11.36
C THR A 327 4.88 12.95 10.11
N GLY A 328 5.63 12.41 9.18
CA GLY A 328 5.95 13.04 7.91
C GLY A 328 7.14 14.02 7.97
N VAL A 329 7.65 14.39 6.82
CA VAL A 329 8.74 15.37 6.64
C VAL A 329 8.12 16.63 6.04
N SER A 330 8.54 17.80 6.51
CA SER A 330 8.08 19.05 5.91
C SER A 330 8.56 19.14 4.46
N VAL A 331 7.81 19.81 3.61
CA VAL A 331 8.25 19.95 2.22
C VAL A 331 9.47 20.85 2.09
N VAL A 332 9.64 21.81 2.99
CA VAL A 332 10.87 22.60 3.06
C VAL A 332 12.09 21.70 3.29
N ASP A 333 12.00 20.80 4.28
CA ASP A 333 13.07 19.84 4.54
C ASP A 333 13.25 18.85 3.36
N LYS A 334 12.16 18.37 2.77
CA LYS A 334 12.24 17.48 1.59
C LYS A 334 12.99 18.15 0.44
N VAL A 335 12.73 19.43 0.18
CA VAL A 335 13.42 20.18 -0.89
C VAL A 335 14.89 20.39 -0.55
N CYS A 336 15.22 20.78 0.69
CA CYS A 336 16.61 20.94 1.12
C CYS A 336 17.38 19.61 1.02
N LEU A 337 16.80 18.52 1.50
CA LEU A 337 17.38 17.18 1.42
C LEU A 337 17.51 16.69 -0.02
N TYR A 338 16.52 16.99 -0.87
CA TYR A 338 16.56 16.67 -2.29
C TYR A 338 17.76 17.32 -2.96
N HIS A 339 17.99 18.63 -2.78
CA HIS A 339 19.10 19.32 -3.37
C HIS A 339 20.46 18.84 -2.81
N ALA A 340 20.57 18.61 -1.50
CA ALA A 340 21.78 18.08 -0.91
C ALA A 340 22.16 16.69 -1.46
N ILE A 341 21.16 15.80 -1.65
CA ILE A 341 21.36 14.49 -2.28
C ILE A 341 21.68 14.65 -3.77
N PHE A 342 21.01 15.59 -4.47
CA PHE A 342 21.25 15.86 -5.88
C PHE A 342 22.71 16.25 -6.12
N ASP A 343 23.23 17.20 -5.34
CA ASP A 343 24.60 17.69 -5.47
C ASP A 343 25.62 16.54 -5.29
N LEU A 344 25.41 15.69 -4.28
CA LEU A 344 26.27 14.52 -4.06
C LEU A 344 26.19 13.50 -5.20
N LEU A 345 25.00 13.22 -5.74
CA LEU A 345 24.86 12.28 -6.85
C LEU A 345 25.38 12.85 -8.18
N GLN A 346 25.30 14.17 -8.34
CA GLN A 346 25.81 14.87 -9.54
C GLN A 346 27.36 14.82 -9.62
N GLU A 347 28.06 14.84 -8.48
CA GLU A 347 29.52 14.62 -8.43
C GLU A 347 29.96 13.32 -9.12
N TYR A 348 29.07 12.33 -9.16
CA TYR A 348 29.28 11.02 -9.81
C TYR A 348 28.62 10.89 -11.17
N ASN A 349 28.06 11.99 -11.73
CA ASN A 349 27.31 12.02 -12.99
C ASN A 349 26.14 11.01 -13.03
N MET A 350 25.53 10.70 -11.88
CA MET A 350 24.44 9.73 -11.83
C MET A 350 23.10 10.33 -12.20
N VAL A 351 22.92 11.62 -12.00
CA VAL A 351 21.64 12.32 -12.16
C VAL A 351 21.79 13.49 -13.13
N GLY A 352 20.74 13.72 -13.90
CA GLY A 352 20.62 14.85 -14.81
C GLY A 352 19.71 15.95 -14.24
N GLU A 353 19.09 16.72 -15.12
CA GLU A 353 18.22 17.83 -14.73
C GLU A 353 17.01 17.39 -13.93
N GLN A 354 16.52 18.28 -13.06
CA GLN A 354 15.29 18.07 -12.30
C GLN A 354 14.08 18.03 -13.24
N PRO A 355 13.20 17.04 -13.13
CA PRO A 355 11.98 16.99 -13.93
C PRO A 355 11.01 18.10 -13.54
N GLU A 356 10.30 18.63 -14.52
CA GLU A 356 9.21 19.59 -14.32
C GLU A 356 7.95 19.13 -15.05
N ALA A 357 6.78 19.39 -14.47
CA ALA A 357 5.49 19.12 -15.11
C ALA A 357 4.65 20.38 -15.21
N SER A 358 4.05 20.58 -16.39
CA SER A 358 3.25 21.74 -16.69
C SER A 358 1.76 21.49 -16.50
N ARG A 359 1.06 22.48 -15.92
CA ARG A 359 -0.37 22.41 -15.67
C ARG A 359 -1.17 22.40 -16.97
N ILE A 360 -2.13 21.49 -17.05
CA ILE A 360 -3.12 21.48 -18.13
C ILE A 360 -4.31 22.35 -17.71
N SER A 361 -4.68 23.29 -18.58
CA SER A 361 -5.87 24.11 -18.41
C SER A 361 -6.94 23.65 -19.39
N LEU A 362 -8.01 23.07 -18.88
CA LEU A 362 -9.19 22.74 -19.69
C LEU A 362 -10.20 23.88 -19.56
N ARG A 363 -10.42 24.64 -20.62
CA ARG A 363 -11.35 25.78 -20.62
C ARG A 363 -12.75 25.35 -20.19
N GLY A 364 -13.30 26.03 -19.18
CA GLY A 364 -14.67 25.83 -18.71
C GLY A 364 -14.89 24.59 -17.86
N GLN A 365 -13.88 23.78 -17.60
CA GLN A 365 -14.00 22.61 -16.73
C GLN A 365 -13.52 22.94 -15.32
N LYS A 366 -14.33 22.62 -14.33
CA LYS A 366 -14.01 22.71 -12.90
C LYS A 366 -14.21 21.33 -12.29
N PHE A 367 -13.37 20.97 -11.33
CA PHE A 367 -13.61 19.73 -10.56
C PHE A 367 -14.93 19.83 -9.80
N PRO A 368 -15.71 18.73 -9.73
CA PRO A 368 -16.94 18.74 -8.98
C PRO A 368 -16.66 19.13 -7.53
N ARG A 369 -17.54 19.93 -6.96
CA ARG A 369 -17.52 20.18 -5.52
C ARG A 369 -18.23 19.03 -4.81
N LEU A 370 -17.68 18.61 -3.68
CA LEU A 370 -18.35 17.65 -2.81
C LEU A 370 -19.68 18.22 -2.34
N ARG A 371 -20.76 17.49 -2.58
CA ARG A 371 -22.10 17.87 -2.17
C ARG A 371 -22.49 17.07 -0.93
N LYS A 372 -22.60 17.76 0.18
CA LYS A 372 -23.04 17.19 1.47
C LYS A 372 -24.56 17.14 1.57
N PRO A 373 -25.15 16.34 2.46
CA PRO A 373 -26.61 16.29 2.61
C PRO A 373 -27.25 17.66 2.76
N GLN A 374 -26.64 18.59 3.51
CA GLN A 374 -27.13 19.95 3.71
C GLN A 374 -27.04 20.86 2.47
N GLU A 375 -26.34 20.47 1.44
CA GLU A 375 -26.22 21.21 0.17
C GLU A 375 -27.28 20.79 -0.88
N TYR A 376 -28.15 19.83 -0.55
CA TYR A 376 -29.33 19.50 -1.33
C TYR A 376 -30.43 20.57 -1.09
N ALA A 377 -31.32 20.79 -2.05
CA ALA A 377 -32.33 21.83 -1.97
C ALA A 377 -33.31 21.58 -0.80
N SER A 378 -33.50 20.33 -0.41
CA SER A 378 -34.30 19.93 0.73
C SER A 378 -33.88 18.57 1.26
N PRO A 379 -34.17 18.19 2.52
CA PRO A 379 -34.02 16.84 3.03
C PRO A 379 -34.75 15.80 2.18
N GLU A 380 -35.87 16.13 1.58
CA GLU A 380 -36.64 15.24 0.70
C GLU A 380 -35.91 14.96 -0.63
N GLU A 381 -35.21 15.95 -1.20
CA GLU A 381 -34.33 15.71 -2.38
C GLU A 381 -33.22 14.73 -2.02
N PHE A 382 -32.62 14.86 -0.83
CA PHE A 382 -31.61 13.93 -0.35
C PHE A 382 -32.20 12.52 -0.12
N ARG A 383 -33.42 12.42 0.46
CA ARG A 383 -34.13 11.13 0.60
C ARG A 383 -34.36 10.45 -0.74
N GLN A 384 -34.85 11.19 -1.75
CA GLN A 384 -35.07 10.68 -3.10
C GLN A 384 -33.78 10.16 -3.70
N TRP A 385 -32.68 10.87 -3.50
CA TRP A 385 -31.36 10.45 -3.98
C TRP A 385 -30.87 9.19 -3.26
N VAL A 386 -30.94 9.13 -1.96
CA VAL A 386 -30.53 7.95 -1.15
C VAL A 386 -31.41 6.75 -1.51
N ARG A 387 -32.74 6.94 -1.63
CA ARG A 387 -33.66 5.88 -2.07
C ARG A 387 -33.23 5.27 -3.40
N LYS A 388 -32.86 6.13 -4.35
CA LYS A 388 -32.39 5.71 -5.69
C LYS A 388 -31.08 4.94 -5.62
N CYS A 389 -30.11 5.39 -4.80
CA CYS A 389 -28.80 4.75 -4.66
C CYS A 389 -28.88 3.42 -3.90
N ALA A 390 -29.60 3.41 -2.78
CA ALA A 390 -29.73 2.25 -1.90
C ALA A 390 -30.79 1.25 -2.34
N GLU A 391 -31.62 1.62 -3.33
CA GLU A 391 -32.72 0.80 -3.91
C GLU A 391 -33.68 0.27 -2.84
N THR A 392 -34.09 1.12 -1.90
CA THR A 392 -34.97 0.77 -0.79
C THR A 392 -35.88 1.94 -0.40
N ASP A 393 -37.08 1.63 0.09
CA ASP A 393 -38.03 2.61 0.61
C ASP A 393 -37.94 2.77 2.14
N LYS A 394 -37.13 1.95 2.81
CA LYS A 394 -36.95 1.98 4.25
C LYS A 394 -35.50 1.68 4.64
N ILE A 395 -34.92 2.50 5.55
CA ILE A 395 -33.62 2.27 6.16
C ILE A 395 -33.75 2.34 7.68
N ASN A 396 -33.24 1.33 8.36
CA ASN A 396 -33.08 1.33 9.81
C ASN A 396 -31.64 1.71 10.15
N PHE A 397 -31.48 2.70 11.04
CA PHE A 397 -30.20 3.04 11.67
C PHE A 397 -30.20 2.50 13.09
N GLU A 398 -29.35 1.54 13.39
CA GLU A 398 -29.13 1.02 14.73
C GLU A 398 -27.85 1.62 15.30
N ILE A 399 -27.94 2.27 16.48
CA ILE A 399 -26.82 2.99 17.09
C ILE A 399 -26.46 2.25 18.37
N TYR A 400 -25.34 1.52 18.38
CA TYR A 400 -24.89 0.70 19.49
C TYR A 400 -23.87 1.42 20.36
N GLY A 401 -24.06 1.37 21.68
CA GLY A 401 -23.12 1.88 22.68
C GLY A 401 -23.56 1.49 24.09
N LEU A 402 -22.78 1.85 25.09
CA LEU A 402 -23.12 1.67 26.49
C LEU A 402 -24.08 2.80 26.90
N CYS A 403 -25.39 2.52 26.88
CA CYS A 403 -26.43 3.50 27.11
C CYS A 403 -26.44 4.11 28.53
N LYS A 404 -25.76 3.46 29.49
CA LYS A 404 -25.59 3.94 30.87
C LYS A 404 -24.32 4.79 31.07
N ASP A 405 -23.40 4.81 30.12
CA ASP A 405 -22.20 5.65 30.15
C ASP A 405 -22.53 7.05 29.66
N PRO A 406 -22.37 8.11 30.50
CA PRO A 406 -22.74 9.47 30.13
C PRO A 406 -22.03 10.02 28.88
N VAL A 407 -20.76 9.61 28.65
CA VAL A 407 -19.97 10.05 27.50
C VAL A 407 -20.55 9.42 26.23
N GLN A 408 -20.77 8.10 26.27
CA GLN A 408 -21.35 7.40 25.14
C GLN A 408 -22.80 7.79 24.88
N GLN A 409 -23.61 8.01 25.92
CA GLN A 409 -25.00 8.49 25.79
C GLN A 409 -25.08 9.79 24.98
N LYS A 410 -24.18 10.75 25.28
CA LYS A 410 -24.08 12.01 24.56
C LYS A 410 -23.68 11.81 23.11
N LEU A 411 -22.74 10.87 22.86
CA LEU A 411 -22.29 10.51 21.52
C LEU A 411 -23.42 9.87 20.71
N LEU A 412 -24.14 8.88 21.29
CA LEU A 412 -25.30 8.23 20.66
C LEU A 412 -26.35 9.25 20.25
N GLN A 413 -26.65 10.23 21.14
CA GLN A 413 -27.56 11.30 20.84
C GLN A 413 -27.14 12.17 19.66
N ARG A 414 -25.87 12.57 19.62
CA ARG A 414 -25.32 13.38 18.51
C ARG A 414 -25.33 12.63 17.18
N ILE A 415 -25.11 11.32 17.19
CA ILE A 415 -25.20 10.49 15.96
C ILE A 415 -26.63 10.47 15.44
N GLU A 416 -27.61 10.27 16.32
CA GLU A 416 -29.04 10.32 15.98
C GLU A 416 -29.43 11.69 15.42
N GLU A 417 -29.10 12.79 16.14
CA GLU A 417 -29.35 14.17 15.70
C GLU A 417 -28.72 14.43 14.31
N LYS A 418 -27.52 13.88 14.02
CA LYS A 418 -26.87 14.04 12.72
C LYS A 418 -27.66 13.36 11.61
N ILE A 419 -28.16 12.15 11.84
CA ILE A 419 -29.03 11.43 10.88
C ILE A 419 -30.34 12.17 10.65
N GLU A 420 -30.97 12.63 11.73
CA GLU A 420 -32.22 13.44 11.65
C GLU A 420 -31.99 14.76 10.92
N GLN A 421 -30.85 15.41 11.14
CA GLN A 421 -30.49 16.63 10.41
C GLN A 421 -30.35 16.40 8.90
N ASP A 422 -29.76 15.27 8.49
CA ASP A 422 -29.54 14.96 7.08
C ASP A 422 -30.83 14.60 6.34
N PHE A 423 -31.71 13.84 6.98
CA PHE A 423 -32.94 13.35 6.36
C PHE A 423 -34.20 14.15 6.69
N GLY A 424 -34.19 14.94 7.78
CA GLY A 424 -35.37 15.56 8.32
C GLY A 424 -36.36 14.56 8.97
N PRO A 425 -37.48 15.00 9.51
CA PRO A 425 -38.49 14.14 10.13
C PRO A 425 -39.23 13.30 9.07
N ASN A 426 -39.65 12.09 9.46
CA ASN A 426 -40.50 11.27 8.61
C ASN A 426 -41.90 11.90 8.52
N THR A 427 -42.43 11.92 7.32
CA THR A 427 -43.84 12.29 7.05
C THR A 427 -44.54 11.13 6.37
N GLN A 428 -45.85 11.16 6.29
CA GLN A 428 -46.63 10.14 5.54
C GLN A 428 -46.31 10.12 4.05
N THR A 429 -45.79 11.23 3.51
CA THR A 429 -45.44 11.39 2.11
C THR A 429 -43.96 11.23 1.83
N SER A 430 -43.13 10.99 2.84
CA SER A 430 -41.68 10.77 2.65
C SER A 430 -41.44 9.54 1.78
N CYS A 431 -40.72 9.74 0.71
CA CYS A 431 -40.41 8.67 -0.26
C CYS A 431 -39.46 7.61 0.31
N LEU A 432 -38.73 7.90 1.36
CA LEU A 432 -37.80 7.01 2.08
C LEU A 432 -38.08 7.15 3.59
N GLN A 433 -38.46 6.07 4.25
CA GLN A 433 -38.66 6.02 5.69
C GLN A 433 -37.35 5.74 6.43
N ILE A 434 -37.02 6.58 7.39
CA ILE A 434 -35.78 6.45 8.20
C ILE A 434 -36.20 6.15 9.65
N HIS A 435 -35.67 5.08 10.20
CA HIS A 435 -35.89 4.70 11.60
C HIS A 435 -34.56 4.64 12.34
N CYS A 436 -34.40 5.45 13.38
CA CYS A 436 -33.25 5.45 14.27
C CYS A 436 -33.62 4.76 15.59
N VAL A 437 -32.75 3.82 16.02
CA VAL A 437 -32.93 3.09 17.29
C VAL A 437 -31.60 3.00 18.02
N ARG A 438 -31.55 3.43 19.27
CA ARG A 438 -30.38 3.20 20.16
C ARG A 438 -30.45 1.79 20.73
N LYS A 439 -29.34 1.10 20.73
CA LYS A 439 -29.21 -0.26 21.25
C LYS A 439 -28.07 -0.38 22.24
N GLU A 440 -28.26 -1.15 23.30
CA GLU A 440 -27.21 -1.45 24.26
C GLU A 440 -26.16 -2.37 23.61
N ALA A 441 -24.89 -1.96 23.67
CA ALA A 441 -23.79 -2.74 23.15
C ALA A 441 -23.39 -3.86 24.13
N GLY A 442 -23.54 -3.65 25.45
CA GLY A 442 -23.24 -4.64 26.48
C GLY A 442 -21.86 -5.27 26.29
N ASN A 443 -21.83 -6.60 26.40
CA ASN A 443 -20.59 -7.38 26.28
C ASN A 443 -19.98 -7.42 24.85
N LEU A 444 -20.66 -6.84 23.86
CA LEU A 444 -20.11 -6.76 22.50
C LEU A 444 -18.86 -5.86 22.42
N THR A 445 -18.65 -4.99 23.43
CA THR A 445 -17.45 -4.14 23.55
C THR A 445 -16.27 -4.84 24.23
N ASP A 446 -16.44 -6.07 24.74
CA ASP A 446 -15.41 -6.76 25.47
C ASP A 446 -14.28 -7.24 24.55
N ALA A 447 -13.05 -7.29 25.11
CA ALA A 447 -11.91 -7.86 24.43
C ALA A 447 -12.14 -9.36 24.16
N LEU A 448 -11.68 -9.83 23.02
CA LEU A 448 -11.59 -11.26 22.78
C LEU A 448 -10.54 -11.88 23.73
N PRO A 449 -10.74 -13.10 24.21
CA PRO A 449 -9.79 -13.75 25.10
C PRO A 449 -8.42 -13.98 24.43
N ASP A 450 -8.39 -14.19 23.14
CA ASP A 450 -7.21 -14.31 22.30
C ASP A 450 -7.51 -13.87 20.85
N ASP A 451 -6.50 -13.88 20.01
CA ASP A 451 -6.61 -13.53 18.57
C ASP A 451 -6.65 -14.77 17.67
N GLU A 452 -6.98 -15.96 18.24
CA GLU A 452 -7.05 -17.18 17.47
C GLU A 452 -8.28 -17.24 16.56
N ARG A 453 -8.10 -17.88 15.42
CA ARG A 453 -9.17 -18.05 14.43
C ARG A 453 -10.42 -18.72 14.98
N SER A 454 -10.23 -19.77 15.77
CA SER A 454 -11.32 -20.52 16.42
C SER A 454 -12.16 -19.64 17.34
N THR A 455 -11.50 -18.80 18.14
CA THR A 455 -12.12 -17.84 19.06
C THR A 455 -12.92 -16.80 18.28
N LYS A 456 -12.34 -16.21 17.25
CA LYS A 456 -13.02 -15.22 16.38
C LYS A 456 -14.28 -15.81 15.75
N ILE A 457 -14.21 -17.06 15.27
CA ILE A 457 -15.35 -17.77 14.68
C ILE A 457 -16.47 -17.94 15.72
N GLN A 458 -16.14 -18.48 16.88
CA GLN A 458 -17.13 -18.72 17.95
C GLN A 458 -17.82 -17.42 18.39
N TYR A 459 -17.06 -16.35 18.60
CA TYR A 459 -17.63 -15.04 18.97
C TYR A 459 -18.52 -14.47 17.89
N SER A 460 -18.13 -14.55 16.62
CA SER A 460 -18.96 -14.12 15.51
C SER A 460 -20.30 -14.88 15.45
N ASP A 461 -20.27 -16.19 15.68
CA ASP A 461 -21.49 -17.02 15.68
C ASP A 461 -22.41 -16.68 16.86
N VAL A 462 -21.86 -16.46 18.05
CA VAL A 462 -22.63 -16.01 19.24
C VAL A 462 -23.30 -14.66 18.96
N ILE A 463 -22.56 -13.68 18.44
CA ILE A 463 -23.09 -12.35 18.13
C ILE A 463 -24.17 -12.45 17.07
N MET A 464 -23.95 -13.22 16.01
CA MET A 464 -24.93 -13.42 14.94
C MET A 464 -26.24 -14.02 15.47
N ASN A 465 -26.18 -15.03 16.34
CA ASN A 465 -27.35 -15.67 16.92
C ASN A 465 -28.11 -14.72 17.85
N THR A 466 -27.41 -13.83 18.55
CA THR A 466 -28.01 -12.81 19.43
C THR A 466 -28.72 -11.71 18.62
N LEU A 467 -28.12 -11.26 17.52
CA LEU A 467 -28.66 -10.18 16.72
C LEU A 467 -29.89 -10.57 15.89
N GLY A 468 -29.95 -11.81 15.39
CA GLY A 468 -30.92 -12.22 14.39
C GLY A 468 -30.80 -11.48 13.07
N LYS A 469 -31.50 -11.90 12.03
CA LYS A 469 -31.50 -11.22 10.72
C LYS A 469 -32.25 -9.90 10.77
N ALA A 470 -31.73 -8.91 10.05
CA ALA A 470 -32.42 -7.65 9.83
C ALA A 470 -33.64 -7.84 8.90
N ASP A 471 -34.76 -7.19 9.22
CA ASP A 471 -36.02 -7.22 8.46
C ASP A 471 -36.07 -6.22 7.29
N ALA A 472 -35.16 -5.23 7.32
CA ALA A 472 -35.02 -4.18 6.31
C ALA A 472 -33.55 -3.83 6.07
N VAL A 473 -33.30 -2.94 5.12
CA VAL A 473 -31.95 -2.37 4.93
C VAL A 473 -31.51 -1.69 6.21
N THR A 474 -30.48 -2.22 6.86
CA THR A 474 -30.02 -1.76 8.17
C THR A 474 -28.56 -1.34 8.11
N ALA A 475 -28.28 -0.15 8.64
CA ALA A 475 -26.94 0.43 8.78
C ALA A 475 -26.68 0.72 10.27
N CYS A 476 -25.51 0.34 10.76
CA CYS A 476 -25.21 0.40 12.19
C CYS A 476 -24.02 1.32 12.47
N VAL A 477 -24.13 2.21 13.44
CA VAL A 477 -22.98 2.85 14.09
C VAL A 477 -22.70 2.12 15.38
N PHE A 478 -21.47 1.71 15.59
CA PHE A 478 -21.04 1.01 16.78
C PHE A 478 -19.97 1.80 17.52
N VAL A 479 -20.27 2.20 18.76
CA VAL A 479 -19.31 2.90 19.63
C VAL A 479 -18.39 1.85 20.25
N LEU A 480 -17.11 1.85 19.83
CA LEU A 480 -16.12 0.88 20.24
C LEU A 480 -14.82 1.60 20.65
N PRO A 481 -14.22 1.28 21.81
CA PRO A 481 -12.91 1.79 22.19
C PRO A 481 -11.85 1.56 21.12
N GLY A 482 -10.78 2.35 21.15
CA GLY A 482 -9.67 2.19 20.20
C GLY A 482 -8.91 0.87 20.42
N GLN A 483 -8.18 0.44 19.39
CA GLN A 483 -7.45 -0.83 19.37
C GLN A 483 -6.45 -0.97 20.53
N GLU A 484 -5.93 0.13 21.04
CA GLU A 484 -5.03 0.18 22.20
C GLU A 484 -5.64 -0.39 23.49
N ARG A 485 -6.98 -0.43 23.57
CA ARG A 485 -7.72 -1.04 24.69
C ARG A 485 -7.85 -2.56 24.58
N TYR A 486 -7.45 -3.15 23.46
CA TYR A 486 -7.62 -4.57 23.15
C TYR A 486 -6.29 -5.29 22.89
N PRO A 487 -5.37 -5.38 23.88
CA PRO A 487 -4.04 -5.92 23.66
C PRO A 487 -4.04 -7.41 23.26
N LYS A 488 -5.06 -8.16 23.68
CA LYS A 488 -5.17 -9.61 23.39
C LYS A 488 -6.02 -9.95 22.18
N GLY A 489 -7.06 -9.19 21.91
CA GLY A 489 -7.97 -9.47 20.80
C GLY A 489 -8.98 -8.35 20.59
N ASP A 490 -8.87 -7.66 19.45
CA ASP A 490 -9.77 -6.58 19.04
C ASP A 490 -11.07 -7.18 18.46
N PRO A 491 -12.25 -6.88 19.03
CA PRO A 491 -13.52 -7.42 18.53
C PRO A 491 -14.01 -6.79 17.22
N LYS A 492 -13.41 -5.69 16.75
CA LYS A 492 -13.90 -4.88 15.62
C LYS A 492 -14.18 -5.69 14.37
N GLN A 493 -13.25 -6.57 13.97
CA GLN A 493 -13.40 -7.38 12.76
C GLN A 493 -14.47 -8.47 12.93
N VAL A 494 -14.53 -9.08 14.12
CA VAL A 494 -15.55 -10.10 14.47
C VAL A 494 -16.95 -9.49 14.45
N LEU A 495 -17.10 -8.29 15.04
CA LEU A 495 -18.35 -7.51 15.02
C LEU A 495 -18.76 -7.20 13.57
N ARG A 496 -17.85 -6.64 12.76
CA ARG A 496 -18.16 -6.31 11.36
C ARG A 496 -18.66 -7.52 10.59
N ASN A 497 -18.01 -8.68 10.79
CA ASN A 497 -18.42 -9.92 10.15
C ASN A 497 -19.79 -10.41 10.62
N ALA A 498 -20.05 -10.46 11.94
CA ALA A 498 -21.31 -10.92 12.51
C ALA A 498 -22.48 -10.01 12.09
N PHE A 499 -22.28 -8.69 12.12
CA PHE A 499 -23.27 -7.72 11.65
C PHE A 499 -23.59 -7.92 10.16
N ALA A 500 -22.58 -8.08 9.31
CA ALA A 500 -22.78 -8.29 7.89
C ALA A 500 -23.50 -9.63 7.59
N ARG A 501 -23.21 -10.69 8.34
CA ARG A 501 -23.92 -12.00 8.21
C ARG A 501 -25.37 -11.92 8.64
N THR A 502 -25.74 -10.92 9.46
CA THR A 502 -27.12 -10.62 9.83
C THR A 502 -27.78 -9.52 8.99
N ASP A 503 -27.23 -9.29 7.77
CA ASP A 503 -27.69 -8.33 6.76
C ASP A 503 -27.59 -6.84 7.17
N ARG A 504 -26.61 -6.51 8.05
CA ARG A 504 -26.30 -5.15 8.51
C ARG A 504 -24.94 -4.67 8.00
N VAL A 505 -24.83 -3.45 7.50
CA VAL A 505 -23.55 -2.76 7.31
C VAL A 505 -23.22 -2.00 8.60
N VAL A 506 -21.91 -1.91 8.96
CA VAL A 506 -21.52 -1.31 10.24
C VAL A 506 -20.29 -0.41 10.11
N GLN A 507 -20.34 0.72 10.80
CA GLN A 507 -19.22 1.64 11.00
C GLN A 507 -18.94 1.85 12.48
N PHE A 508 -17.65 1.96 12.83
CA PHE A 508 -17.18 2.09 14.19
C PHE A 508 -16.76 3.53 14.49
N ILE A 509 -17.05 3.99 15.70
CA ILE A 509 -16.61 5.27 16.23
C ILE A 509 -16.04 5.08 17.64
N THR A 510 -14.90 5.71 17.92
CA THR A 510 -14.27 5.66 19.25
C THR A 510 -14.89 6.69 20.19
N PRO A 511 -15.22 6.34 21.45
CA PRO A 511 -15.69 7.31 22.43
C PRO A 511 -14.52 8.19 22.89
N GLU A 512 -14.59 9.49 22.63
CA GLU A 512 -13.64 10.50 23.10
C GLU A 512 -14.39 11.66 23.75
N GLU A 513 -13.89 12.22 24.86
CA GLU A 513 -14.57 13.29 25.59
C GLU A 513 -14.73 14.59 24.79
N ASN A 514 -13.80 14.89 23.87
CA ASN A 514 -13.78 16.09 23.04
C ASN A 514 -13.95 15.77 21.55
N GLU A 515 -14.99 15.02 21.19
CA GLU A 515 -15.20 14.67 19.79
C GLU A 515 -15.57 15.87 18.93
N ALA A 516 -14.77 16.07 17.90
CA ALA A 516 -15.11 17.02 16.86
C ALA A 516 -16.33 16.50 16.07
N TYR A 517 -17.29 17.37 15.79
CA TYR A 517 -18.46 17.12 14.93
C TYR A 517 -18.10 16.42 13.61
N ASP A 518 -16.91 16.64 13.09
CA ASP A 518 -16.40 16.02 11.87
C ASP A 518 -16.27 14.49 11.97
N LYS A 519 -15.90 13.92 13.13
CA LYS A 519 -15.78 12.45 13.29
C LYS A 519 -17.15 11.77 13.19
N ILE A 520 -18.17 12.35 13.80
CA ILE A 520 -19.55 11.83 13.74
C ILE A 520 -20.05 11.89 12.30
N SER A 521 -19.90 13.05 11.66
CA SER A 521 -20.32 13.24 10.28
C SER A 521 -19.63 12.25 9.34
N ASN A 522 -18.32 12.03 9.50
CA ASN A 522 -17.57 11.09 8.68
C ASN A 522 -18.03 9.63 8.89
N ALA A 523 -18.33 9.23 10.13
CA ALA A 523 -18.85 7.89 10.42
C ALA A 523 -20.24 7.67 9.79
N VAL A 524 -21.15 8.64 9.92
CA VAL A 524 -22.50 8.59 9.32
C VAL A 524 -22.41 8.58 7.79
N TYR A 525 -21.59 9.43 7.22
CA TYR A 525 -21.42 9.49 5.75
C TYR A 525 -20.73 8.23 5.19
N ASP A 526 -19.90 7.57 5.98
CA ASP A 526 -19.35 6.28 5.58
C ASP A 526 -20.40 5.18 5.52
N LEU A 527 -21.41 5.21 6.42
CA LEU A 527 -22.56 4.32 6.27
C LEU A 527 -23.36 4.61 4.98
N TYR A 528 -23.54 5.89 4.62
CA TYR A 528 -24.18 6.21 3.34
C TYR A 528 -23.40 5.64 2.15
N ARG A 529 -22.08 5.71 2.16
CA ARG A 529 -21.21 5.04 1.19
C ARG A 529 -21.46 3.53 1.16
N GLN A 530 -21.51 2.89 2.33
CA GLN A 530 -21.76 1.45 2.44
C GLN A 530 -23.15 1.05 1.94
N LEU A 531 -24.13 1.95 2.03
CA LEU A 531 -25.45 1.79 1.39
C LEU A 531 -25.42 2.03 -0.13
N GLY A 532 -24.29 2.37 -0.70
CA GLY A 532 -24.11 2.61 -2.13
C GLY A 532 -24.37 4.05 -2.56
N VAL A 533 -24.51 4.99 -1.63
CA VAL A 533 -24.76 6.40 -1.95
C VAL A 533 -23.47 7.03 -2.51
N VAL A 534 -23.58 7.57 -3.71
CA VAL A 534 -22.58 8.44 -4.33
C VAL A 534 -23.10 9.87 -4.37
N THR A 535 -22.21 10.84 -4.40
CA THR A 535 -22.61 12.25 -4.43
C THR A 535 -23.34 12.58 -5.73
N LEU A 536 -24.49 13.26 -5.64
CA LEU A 536 -25.16 13.82 -6.80
C LEU A 536 -24.32 14.97 -7.35
N LEU A 537 -24.04 14.92 -8.65
CA LEU A 537 -23.32 16.01 -9.31
C LEU A 537 -24.24 17.23 -9.48
N ASP A 538 -23.68 18.41 -9.22
CA ASP A 538 -24.39 19.67 -9.46
C ASP A 538 -24.63 19.85 -10.98
N PRO A 539 -25.88 19.86 -11.44
CA PRO A 539 -26.21 19.98 -12.87
C PRO A 539 -25.75 21.30 -13.47
N ALA A 540 -25.52 22.35 -12.66
CA ALA A 540 -24.98 23.62 -13.10
C ALA A 540 -23.48 23.59 -13.40
N LYS A 541 -22.77 22.58 -12.93
CA LYS A 541 -21.35 22.38 -13.21
C LYS A 541 -21.24 21.39 -14.38
N LYS A 542 -20.96 21.91 -15.55
CA LYS A 542 -20.64 21.13 -16.74
C LYS A 542 -19.43 20.25 -16.47
N LEU A 543 -19.70 19.02 -15.98
CA LEU A 543 -18.75 17.93 -16.20
C LEU A 543 -18.64 17.72 -17.71
N PRO A 544 -17.49 17.26 -18.19
CA PRO A 544 -17.38 16.93 -19.62
C PRO A 544 -18.51 15.97 -20.02
N PRO A 545 -18.86 15.90 -21.31
CA PRO A 545 -19.89 14.98 -21.84
C PRO A 545 -19.74 13.53 -21.37
N LEU A 546 -18.59 13.19 -20.82
CA LEU A 546 -18.19 11.90 -20.27
C LEU A 546 -18.87 11.52 -18.95
N ALA A 547 -19.57 12.44 -18.30
CA ALA A 547 -20.25 12.16 -17.01
C ALA A 547 -21.30 11.06 -17.09
N ASN A 548 -21.84 10.79 -18.28
CA ASN A 548 -22.80 9.72 -18.51
C ASN A 548 -22.18 8.34 -18.73
N ILE A 549 -20.83 8.29 -18.87
CA ILE A 549 -20.13 7.04 -19.15
C ILE A 549 -19.88 6.29 -17.85
N PRO A 550 -20.26 4.99 -17.76
CA PRO A 550 -19.96 4.18 -16.59
C PRO A 550 -18.45 4.02 -16.44
N CYS A 551 -17.97 4.17 -15.20
CA CYS A 551 -16.59 3.91 -14.83
C CYS A 551 -16.49 2.64 -14.00
N ILE A 552 -15.62 1.73 -14.41
CA ILE A 552 -15.38 0.44 -13.76
C ILE A 552 -14.00 0.45 -13.11
N GLY A 553 -13.93 0.22 -11.80
CA GLY A 553 -12.69 -0.05 -11.09
C GLY A 553 -12.39 -1.55 -11.08
N MET A 554 -11.23 -1.95 -11.59
CA MET A 554 -10.73 -3.32 -11.45
C MET A 554 -9.76 -3.39 -10.27
N HIS A 555 -10.08 -4.24 -9.30
CA HIS A 555 -9.30 -4.45 -8.09
C HIS A 555 -9.10 -5.94 -7.81
N LEU A 556 -7.97 -6.29 -7.18
CA LEU A 556 -7.63 -7.64 -6.79
C LEU A 556 -7.42 -7.66 -5.27
N CYS A 557 -8.35 -8.28 -4.57
CA CYS A 557 -8.10 -8.62 -3.18
C CYS A 557 -7.06 -9.73 -3.15
N ALA A 558 -5.90 -9.45 -2.58
CA ALA A 558 -4.89 -10.48 -2.36
C ALA A 558 -5.34 -11.36 -1.20
N GLN A 559 -5.49 -12.66 -1.46
CA GLN A 559 -5.70 -13.59 -0.39
C GLN A 559 -4.51 -14.49 -0.17
N VAL A 560 -4.23 -14.65 1.12
CA VAL A 560 -3.07 -15.37 1.62
C VAL A 560 -3.29 -16.89 1.54
N HIS A 561 -2.33 -17.54 0.93
CA HIS A 561 -1.82 -18.87 1.29
C HIS A 561 -2.81 -20.04 1.39
N GLY A 562 -3.16 -20.59 0.23
CA GLY A 562 -3.57 -21.99 0.17
C GLY A 562 -2.42 -22.94 0.51
N ILE A 563 -2.75 -24.20 0.77
CA ILE A 563 -1.85 -25.33 1.14
C ILE A 563 -0.56 -25.41 0.28
N ALA A 564 -0.50 -24.73 -0.88
CA ALA A 564 0.62 -24.70 -1.81
C ALA A 564 1.42 -23.38 -1.81
N ASN A 565 1.25 -22.48 -0.84
CA ASN A 565 1.92 -21.17 -0.76
C ASN A 565 1.79 -20.30 -2.03
N ARG A 566 0.72 -20.47 -2.82
CA ARG A 566 0.46 -19.67 -4.03
C ARG A 566 -0.57 -18.62 -3.71
N ALA A 567 -0.25 -17.39 -4.05
CA ALA A 567 -1.19 -16.29 -3.98
C ALA A 567 -2.41 -16.60 -4.86
N ARG A 568 -3.59 -16.51 -4.28
CA ARG A 568 -4.88 -16.55 -4.95
C ARG A 568 -5.54 -15.19 -4.82
N PHE A 569 -6.34 -14.83 -5.77
CA PHE A 569 -6.93 -13.51 -5.89
C PHE A 569 -8.44 -13.59 -6.02
N LEU A 570 -9.10 -12.58 -5.46
CA LEU A 570 -10.51 -12.34 -5.65
C LEU A 570 -10.68 -11.09 -6.54
N PRO A 571 -10.97 -11.24 -7.83
CA PRO A 571 -11.18 -10.11 -8.71
C PRO A 571 -12.52 -9.43 -8.42
N LEU A 572 -12.47 -8.13 -8.18
CA LEU A 572 -13.63 -7.26 -7.99
C LEU A 572 -13.70 -6.23 -9.11
N TYR A 573 -14.90 -6.03 -9.66
CA TYR A 573 -15.16 -4.97 -10.62
C TYR A 573 -16.28 -4.09 -10.09
N VAL A 574 -15.94 -2.87 -9.69
CA VAL A 574 -16.91 -1.91 -9.16
C VAL A 574 -17.29 -0.91 -10.23
N THR A 575 -18.53 -0.96 -10.69
CA THR A 575 -19.08 -0.04 -11.68
C THR A 575 -19.80 1.10 -10.97
N VAL A 576 -19.42 2.32 -11.28
CA VAL A 576 -20.12 3.54 -10.81
C VAL A 576 -20.70 4.26 -12.02
N ASN A 577 -22.02 4.46 -11.99
CA ASN A 577 -22.74 5.31 -12.93
C ASN A 577 -23.22 6.54 -12.15
N VAL A 578 -22.47 7.62 -12.23
CA VAL A 578 -22.67 8.81 -11.40
C VAL A 578 -24.05 9.47 -11.67
N PRO A 579 -24.49 9.72 -12.91
CA PRO A 579 -25.78 10.33 -13.17
C PRO A 579 -26.96 9.50 -12.70
N GLU A 580 -26.82 8.17 -12.74
CA GLU A 580 -27.85 7.26 -12.27
C GLU A 580 -27.82 7.04 -10.76
N GLY A 581 -26.73 7.42 -10.07
CA GLY A 581 -26.54 7.11 -8.65
C GLY A 581 -26.38 5.61 -8.38
N LYS A 582 -26.03 4.82 -9.40
CA LYS A 582 -25.95 3.36 -9.28
C LYS A 582 -24.52 2.89 -9.13
N THR A 583 -24.31 2.09 -8.11
CA THR A 583 -23.05 1.36 -7.87
C THR A 583 -23.34 -0.13 -7.92
N ARG A 584 -22.58 -0.85 -8.77
CA ARG A 584 -22.68 -2.31 -8.92
C ARG A 584 -21.33 -2.94 -8.71
N VAL A 585 -21.33 -4.09 -8.07
CA VAL A 585 -20.13 -4.89 -7.86
C VAL A 585 -20.30 -6.22 -8.54
N GLN A 586 -19.35 -6.56 -9.41
CA GLN A 586 -19.28 -7.86 -10.06
C GLN A 586 -18.14 -8.67 -9.44
N CYS A 587 -18.46 -9.88 -8.99
CA CYS A 587 -17.52 -10.88 -8.51
C CYS A 587 -18.09 -12.28 -8.76
N ASP A 588 -17.30 -13.16 -9.36
CA ASP A 588 -17.74 -14.53 -9.67
C ASP A 588 -17.86 -15.42 -8.40
N ALA A 589 -17.32 -14.96 -7.26
CA ALA A 589 -17.42 -15.67 -5.99
C ALA A 589 -18.72 -15.35 -5.21
N PHE A 590 -19.47 -14.32 -5.61
CA PHE A 590 -20.72 -13.96 -4.95
C PHE A 590 -21.88 -14.91 -5.31
N SER A 591 -22.90 -14.96 -4.47
CA SER A 591 -24.12 -15.73 -4.73
C SER A 591 -24.82 -15.31 -6.01
N LYS A 592 -24.82 -13.99 -6.30
CA LYS A 592 -25.20 -13.41 -7.59
C LYS A 592 -23.97 -12.70 -8.16
N ARG A 593 -23.64 -12.95 -9.41
CA ARG A 593 -22.45 -12.38 -10.06
C ARG A 593 -22.36 -10.85 -10.00
N VAL A 594 -23.50 -10.17 -10.06
CA VAL A 594 -23.59 -8.70 -9.99
C VAL A 594 -24.60 -8.31 -8.91
N VAL A 595 -24.16 -7.51 -7.95
CA VAL A 595 -24.94 -7.09 -6.79
C VAL A 595 -24.82 -5.58 -6.56
N SER A 596 -25.67 -4.99 -5.71
CA SER A 596 -25.48 -3.62 -5.21
C SER A 596 -24.23 -3.53 -4.34
N TYR A 597 -23.74 -2.31 -4.07
CA TYR A 597 -22.55 -2.11 -3.21
C TYR A 597 -22.78 -2.62 -1.79
N ARG A 598 -23.96 -2.36 -1.21
CA ARG A 598 -24.34 -2.90 0.11
C ARG A 598 -24.32 -4.43 0.14
N GLU A 599 -24.97 -5.05 -0.84
CA GLU A 599 -24.98 -6.51 -0.94
C GLU A 599 -23.55 -7.07 -1.10
N ALA A 600 -22.66 -6.37 -1.82
CA ALA A 600 -21.26 -6.76 -1.93
C ALA A 600 -20.54 -6.76 -0.57
N CYS A 601 -20.77 -5.74 0.29
CA CYS A 601 -20.25 -5.74 1.66
C CYS A 601 -20.68 -7.00 2.44
N LEU A 602 -21.96 -7.36 2.32
CA LEU A 602 -22.52 -8.54 2.99
C LEU A 602 -21.97 -9.86 2.41
N GLU A 603 -21.86 -9.95 1.10
CA GLU A 603 -21.31 -11.14 0.42
C GLU A 603 -19.81 -11.34 0.74
N MET A 604 -19.02 -10.26 0.81
CA MET A 604 -17.61 -10.34 1.22
C MET A 604 -17.46 -10.98 2.61
N ALA A 605 -18.30 -10.59 3.57
CA ALA A 605 -18.29 -11.18 4.90
C ALA A 605 -18.67 -12.67 4.90
N LYS A 606 -19.60 -13.09 4.02
CA LYS A 606 -20.06 -14.48 3.91
C LYS A 606 -19.04 -15.42 3.25
N LEU A 607 -18.17 -14.89 2.37
CA LEU A 607 -17.18 -15.68 1.64
C LEU A 607 -16.28 -16.51 2.57
N PHE A 608 -15.92 -15.97 3.71
CA PHE A 608 -15.08 -16.67 4.70
C PHE A 608 -15.79 -17.87 5.34
N TRP A 609 -17.05 -17.70 5.73
CA TRP A 609 -17.79 -18.71 6.50
C TRP A 609 -18.21 -19.92 5.71
N ASN A 610 -18.36 -19.77 4.41
CA ASN A 610 -18.76 -20.90 3.56
C ASN A 610 -17.62 -21.92 3.35
N GLY A 611 -16.47 -21.75 4.03
CA GLY A 611 -15.34 -22.69 3.95
C GLY A 611 -14.62 -22.73 2.59
N ASP A 612 -15.17 -22.00 1.60
CA ASP A 612 -14.83 -22.14 0.19
C ASP A 612 -13.98 -20.99 -0.34
N LEU A 613 -13.56 -20.04 0.51
CA LEU A 613 -12.86 -18.86 0.05
C LEU A 613 -11.59 -19.22 -0.76
N GLU A 614 -10.81 -20.22 -0.31
CA GLU A 614 -9.66 -20.72 -1.05
C GLU A 614 -10.04 -21.32 -2.42
N GLN A 615 -11.18 -22.00 -2.49
CA GLN A 615 -11.67 -22.60 -3.73
C GLN A 615 -12.26 -21.55 -4.69
N ARG A 616 -12.85 -20.49 -4.15
CA ARG A 616 -13.45 -19.38 -4.91
C ARG A 616 -12.44 -18.34 -5.38
N CYS A 617 -11.30 -18.21 -4.69
CA CYS A 617 -10.19 -17.39 -5.17
C CYS A 617 -9.48 -18.05 -6.35
N VAL A 618 -9.15 -17.26 -7.35
CA VAL A 618 -8.52 -17.74 -8.58
C VAL A 618 -7.00 -17.59 -8.54
N ALA A 619 -6.30 -18.53 -9.15
CA ALA A 619 -4.86 -18.40 -9.36
C ALA A 619 -4.56 -17.22 -10.31
N ALA A 620 -3.36 -16.63 -10.21
CA ALA A 620 -2.93 -15.53 -11.07
C ALA A 620 -3.15 -15.81 -12.58
N SER A 621 -2.92 -17.06 -13.02
CA SER A 621 -3.14 -17.48 -14.42
C SER A 621 -4.60 -17.47 -14.86
N ARG A 622 -5.54 -17.41 -13.93
CA ARG A 622 -6.99 -17.37 -14.20
C ARG A 622 -7.62 -16.01 -13.89
N VAL A 623 -6.81 -15.04 -13.46
CA VAL A 623 -7.33 -13.69 -13.22
C VAL A 623 -7.84 -13.10 -14.54
N PRO A 624 -9.08 -12.63 -14.58
CA PRO A 624 -9.83 -12.47 -15.81
C PRO A 624 -9.66 -11.10 -16.49
N ALA A 625 -8.48 -10.47 -16.51
CA ALA A 625 -8.29 -9.25 -17.29
C ALA A 625 -8.66 -9.49 -18.75
N LYS A 626 -8.15 -10.56 -19.35
CA LYS A 626 -8.51 -11.02 -20.71
C LYS A 626 -10.03 -11.21 -20.85
N GLN A 627 -10.62 -11.98 -19.94
CA GLN A 627 -12.05 -12.32 -20.05
C GLN A 627 -12.92 -11.08 -19.85
N LYS A 628 -12.55 -10.21 -18.90
CA LYS A 628 -13.27 -8.96 -18.65
C LYS A 628 -13.19 -8.00 -19.84
N LEU A 629 -12.03 -7.86 -20.46
CA LEU A 629 -11.88 -7.00 -21.64
C LEU A 629 -12.68 -7.52 -22.84
N ILE A 630 -12.74 -8.84 -23.03
CA ILE A 630 -13.61 -9.46 -24.08
C ILE A 630 -15.09 -9.18 -23.76
N GLU A 631 -15.52 -9.35 -22.49
CA GLU A 631 -16.88 -9.06 -22.06
C GLU A 631 -17.25 -7.59 -22.35
N LEU A 632 -16.40 -6.65 -21.94
CA LEU A 632 -16.61 -5.22 -22.18
C LEU A 632 -16.63 -4.88 -23.67
N LYS A 633 -15.69 -5.43 -24.44
CA LYS A 633 -15.66 -5.26 -25.90
C LYS A 633 -16.99 -5.69 -26.53
N ASN A 634 -17.52 -6.84 -26.16
CA ASN A 634 -18.78 -7.35 -26.71
C ASN A 634 -19.99 -6.53 -26.25
N GLN A 635 -19.98 -6.05 -24.98
CA GLN A 635 -21.07 -5.28 -24.39
C GLN A 635 -21.17 -3.87 -24.97
N PHE A 636 -20.06 -3.23 -25.29
CA PHE A 636 -19.98 -1.82 -25.67
C PHE A 636 -19.62 -1.61 -27.14
N CYS A 637 -19.40 -2.67 -27.90
CA CYS A 637 -19.18 -2.57 -29.35
C CYS A 637 -20.32 -1.79 -30.01
N CYS A 638 -19.98 -0.80 -30.81
CA CYS A 638 -20.93 0.07 -31.55
C CYS A 638 -21.83 0.95 -30.66
N LYS A 639 -21.56 1.09 -29.37
CA LYS A 639 -22.25 2.06 -28.51
C LYS A 639 -21.46 3.37 -28.46
N GLU A 640 -22.13 4.50 -28.72
CA GLU A 640 -21.53 5.82 -28.73
C GLU A 640 -20.88 6.18 -27.36
N ASP A 641 -21.56 5.81 -26.25
CA ASP A 641 -21.08 6.18 -24.91
C ASP A 641 -19.90 5.36 -24.41
N GLY A 642 -19.87 4.05 -24.67
CA GLY A 642 -18.78 3.17 -24.24
C GLY A 642 -18.62 3.02 -22.71
N VAL A 643 -17.41 2.71 -22.27
CA VAL A 643 -17.05 2.48 -20.87
C VAL A 643 -15.61 2.91 -20.59
N LEU A 644 -15.35 3.40 -19.38
CA LEU A 644 -13.99 3.62 -18.87
C LEU A 644 -13.65 2.56 -17.80
N LEU A 645 -12.62 1.76 -18.07
CA LEU A 645 -12.01 0.86 -17.10
C LEU A 645 -10.82 1.56 -16.45
N VAL A 646 -10.78 1.61 -15.11
CA VAL A 646 -9.65 2.10 -14.35
C VAL A 646 -8.98 0.94 -13.59
N ALA A 647 -7.66 0.82 -13.70
CA ALA A 647 -6.88 -0.21 -13.03
C ALA A 647 -5.63 0.38 -12.39
N ARG A 648 -5.36 0.00 -11.14
CA ARG A 648 -4.14 0.40 -10.43
C ARG A 648 -2.99 -0.50 -10.88
N SER A 649 -1.90 0.10 -11.34
CA SER A 649 -0.68 -0.62 -11.77
C SER A 649 0.25 -0.85 -10.58
N ASP A 650 -0.18 -1.60 -9.59
CA ASP A 650 0.67 -2.07 -8.50
C ASP A 650 1.35 -3.42 -8.82
N GLY A 651 2.21 -3.90 -7.91
CA GLY A 651 2.94 -5.14 -8.10
C GLY A 651 2.04 -6.36 -8.33
N ILE A 652 0.90 -6.44 -7.63
CA ILE A 652 -0.05 -7.54 -7.74
C ILE A 652 -0.73 -7.51 -9.11
N MET A 653 -1.27 -6.36 -9.50
CA MET A 653 -1.96 -6.21 -10.78
C MET A 653 -1.01 -6.46 -11.95
N ARG A 654 0.24 -5.96 -11.90
CA ARG A 654 1.24 -6.24 -12.94
C ARG A 654 1.60 -7.72 -13.06
N ALA A 655 1.53 -8.48 -11.95
CA ALA A 655 1.77 -9.92 -11.97
C ALA A 655 0.68 -10.72 -12.69
N VAL A 656 -0.56 -10.22 -12.66
CA VAL A 656 -1.72 -10.90 -13.26
C VAL A 656 -2.15 -10.31 -14.61
N TRP A 657 -1.88 -9.03 -14.84
CA TRP A 657 -2.10 -8.33 -16.09
C TRP A 657 -0.82 -7.60 -16.52
N GLY A 658 0.03 -8.30 -17.28
CA GLY A 658 1.33 -7.78 -17.73
C GLY A 658 1.22 -6.50 -18.55
N GLY A 659 0.18 -6.38 -19.37
CA GLY A 659 0.00 -5.29 -20.32
C GLY A 659 -0.13 -3.89 -19.71
N ILE A 660 -0.33 -3.76 -18.40
CA ILE A 660 -0.33 -2.45 -17.71
C ILE A 660 1.07 -2.04 -17.18
N SER A 661 2.08 -2.88 -17.36
CA SER A 661 3.45 -2.54 -16.99
C SER A 661 4.11 -1.64 -18.05
N ASP A 662 5.02 -0.75 -17.63
CA ASP A 662 5.73 0.13 -18.57
C ASP A 662 6.54 -0.64 -19.62
N LYS A 663 7.02 -1.84 -19.29
CA LYS A 663 7.74 -2.72 -20.20
C LYS A 663 6.87 -3.11 -21.40
N GLU A 664 5.64 -3.48 -21.17
CA GLU A 664 4.71 -3.88 -22.21
C GLU A 664 4.17 -2.66 -22.99
N ILE A 665 3.80 -1.58 -22.26
CA ILE A 665 3.29 -0.35 -22.88
C ILE A 665 4.31 0.24 -23.84
N GLY A 666 5.60 0.22 -23.50
CA GLY A 666 6.66 0.71 -24.37
C GLY A 666 6.87 -0.09 -25.66
N GLY A 667 6.27 -1.28 -25.76
CA GLY A 667 6.32 -2.16 -26.92
C GLY A 667 5.04 -2.14 -27.78
N TYR A 668 4.01 -1.37 -27.39
CA TYR A 668 2.78 -1.29 -28.17
C TYR A 668 2.97 -0.51 -29.47
N ASP A 669 2.39 -1.04 -30.54
CA ASP A 669 2.20 -0.30 -31.77
C ASP A 669 1.04 0.69 -31.58
N VAL A 670 1.32 1.97 -31.65
CA VAL A 670 0.36 3.05 -31.39
C VAL A 670 -0.06 3.67 -32.71
N ALA A 671 -1.28 3.37 -33.14
CA ALA A 671 -1.87 3.93 -34.36
C ALA A 671 -2.13 5.46 -34.25
N GLU A 672 -2.55 5.89 -33.04
CA GLU A 672 -2.72 7.29 -32.64
C GLU A 672 -2.26 7.42 -31.18
N ALA A 673 -2.03 8.64 -30.71
CA ALA A 673 -1.65 8.86 -29.31
C ALA A 673 -2.63 8.18 -28.35
N TYR A 674 -2.14 7.29 -27.49
CA TYR A 674 -2.91 6.46 -26.55
C TYR A 674 -3.93 5.48 -27.19
N CYS A 675 -3.83 5.25 -28.49
CA CYS A 675 -4.69 4.29 -29.22
C CYS A 675 -3.84 3.16 -29.80
N PRO A 676 -3.27 2.27 -28.98
CA PRO A 676 -2.53 1.13 -29.51
C PRO A 676 -3.44 0.23 -30.32
N THR A 677 -2.90 -0.37 -31.38
CA THR A 677 -3.64 -1.31 -32.23
C THR A 677 -4.10 -2.51 -31.44
N GLU A 678 -3.23 -3.01 -30.56
CA GLU A 678 -3.53 -4.12 -29.66
C GLU A 678 -2.85 -3.90 -28.30
N ILE A 679 -3.47 -4.41 -27.24
CA ILE A 679 -2.91 -4.43 -25.90
C ILE A 679 -2.79 -5.86 -25.38
N ASN A 680 -1.79 -6.11 -24.53
CA ASN A 680 -1.65 -7.39 -23.86
C ASN A 680 -2.64 -7.50 -22.68
N ALA A 681 -3.66 -8.35 -22.81
CA ALA A 681 -4.63 -8.66 -21.77
C ALA A 681 -4.23 -9.90 -20.92
N GLY A 682 -3.08 -10.49 -21.18
CA GLY A 682 -2.58 -11.69 -20.52
C GLY A 682 -1.56 -11.40 -19.41
N MET A 683 -1.01 -12.46 -18.86
CA MET A 683 0.08 -12.40 -17.89
C MET A 683 1.42 -12.04 -18.58
N PRO A 684 2.44 -11.55 -17.85
CA PRO A 684 3.75 -11.18 -18.41
C PRO A 684 4.43 -12.30 -19.21
N LYS A 685 4.22 -13.56 -18.80
CA LYS A 685 4.82 -14.75 -19.45
C LYS A 685 3.86 -15.51 -20.35
N SER A 686 2.61 -15.06 -20.46
CA SER A 686 1.56 -15.66 -21.30
C SER A 686 0.73 -14.55 -21.90
N PRO A 687 1.27 -13.81 -22.87
CA PRO A 687 0.61 -12.66 -23.48
C PRO A 687 -0.64 -13.10 -24.23
N TYR A 688 -1.62 -12.23 -24.24
CA TYR A 688 -2.82 -12.34 -25.06
C TYR A 688 -3.15 -10.97 -25.65
N MET A 689 -2.87 -10.80 -26.92
CA MET A 689 -3.10 -9.53 -27.61
C MET A 689 -4.58 -9.38 -27.98
N ILE A 690 -5.14 -8.21 -27.71
CA ILE A 690 -6.52 -7.87 -28.02
C ILE A 690 -6.61 -6.45 -28.58
N SER A 691 -7.31 -6.29 -29.68
CA SER A 691 -7.66 -4.98 -30.22
C SER A 691 -8.96 -4.48 -29.60
N LEU A 692 -8.89 -3.26 -29.04
CA LEU A 692 -10.03 -2.53 -28.47
C LEU A 692 -10.39 -1.27 -29.27
N LEU A 693 -9.76 -1.05 -30.42
CA LEU A 693 -10.09 0.06 -31.31
C LEU A 693 -11.56 -0.05 -31.76
N LYS A 694 -12.26 1.08 -31.75
CA LYS A 694 -13.70 1.19 -32.11
C LYS A 694 -14.63 0.29 -31.26
N SER A 695 -14.17 -0.21 -30.11
CA SER A 695 -14.97 -1.04 -29.23
C SER A 695 -15.76 -0.27 -28.15
N GLY A 696 -15.52 1.05 -28.03
CA GLY A 696 -16.08 1.86 -26.95
C GLY A 696 -15.38 1.66 -25.60
N VAL A 697 -14.42 0.73 -25.48
CA VAL A 697 -13.71 0.45 -24.25
C VAL A 697 -12.48 1.36 -24.13
N ARG A 698 -12.40 2.10 -23.04
CA ARG A 698 -11.24 2.94 -22.69
C ARG A 698 -10.62 2.43 -21.41
N ILE A 699 -9.31 2.57 -21.28
CA ILE A 699 -8.57 2.07 -20.11
C ILE A 699 -7.66 3.19 -19.60
N MET A 700 -7.78 3.47 -18.29
CA MET A 700 -6.89 4.38 -17.57
C MET A 700 -6.08 3.58 -16.56
N ARG A 701 -4.76 3.60 -16.73
CA ARG A 701 -3.83 3.08 -15.75
C ARG A 701 -3.57 4.12 -14.67
N ILE A 702 -3.53 3.69 -13.40
CA ILE A 702 -3.29 4.55 -12.25
C ILE A 702 -2.09 4.02 -11.46
N ARG A 703 -1.22 4.94 -11.06
CA ARG A 703 -0.21 4.72 -10.02
C ARG A 703 -0.44 5.69 -8.87
N SER A 704 -0.07 5.29 -7.67
CA SER A 704 -0.22 6.09 -6.45
C SER A 704 0.84 5.71 -5.42
N ASN A 705 0.88 6.41 -4.31
CA ASN A 705 1.77 6.16 -3.18
C ASN A 705 3.26 6.11 -3.60
N GLN A 706 3.96 5.05 -3.23
CA GLN A 706 5.41 4.90 -3.47
C GLN A 706 5.83 4.82 -4.95
N GLU A 707 4.89 4.71 -5.87
CA GLU A 707 5.16 4.66 -7.31
C GLU A 707 5.06 6.03 -8.00
N VAL A 708 4.78 7.09 -7.24
CA VAL A 708 4.74 8.48 -7.72
C VAL A 708 5.66 9.34 -6.86
N PRO A 709 6.37 10.30 -7.45
CA PRO A 709 7.25 11.18 -6.68
C PRO A 709 6.45 12.13 -5.79
N ASP A 710 7.03 12.53 -4.67
CA ASP A 710 6.64 13.76 -3.99
C ASP A 710 6.93 14.97 -4.90
N TYR A 711 6.39 16.12 -4.58
CA TYR A 711 6.57 17.31 -5.41
C TYR A 711 6.56 18.60 -4.60
N TYR A 712 7.06 19.66 -5.20
CA TYR A 712 6.93 21.02 -4.68
C TYR A 712 6.60 22.01 -5.79
N THR A 713 6.28 23.24 -5.41
CA THR A 713 6.04 24.33 -6.32
C THR A 713 6.80 25.56 -5.85
N VAL A 714 7.24 26.36 -6.83
CA VAL A 714 7.90 27.66 -6.58
C VAL A 714 6.94 28.77 -6.96
N LEU A 715 6.71 29.73 -6.08
CA LEU A 715 6.02 30.97 -6.44
C LEU A 715 6.98 31.91 -7.14
N SER A 716 6.61 32.31 -8.35
CA SER A 716 7.17 33.49 -8.98
C SER A 716 6.63 34.71 -8.24
N GLN A 717 7.42 35.27 -7.36
CA GLN A 717 7.09 36.57 -6.75
C GLN A 717 7.75 37.72 -7.52
N LYS A 718 7.07 38.88 -7.53
CA LYS A 718 7.61 40.13 -7.98
C LYS A 718 8.70 40.71 -7.04
N SER A 719 9.08 40.01 -5.98
CA SER A 719 10.11 40.39 -5.01
C SER A 719 11.25 39.38 -5.01
N THR A 720 12.44 39.84 -4.73
CA THR A 720 13.76 39.21 -4.83
C THR A 720 13.99 37.94 -3.92
N GLU A 721 13.00 37.47 -3.17
CA GLU A 721 13.09 36.24 -2.40
C GLU A 721 12.23 35.14 -3.04
N GLU A 722 12.87 34.10 -3.54
CA GLU A 722 12.21 32.86 -3.92
C GLU A 722 11.64 32.19 -2.66
N ARG A 723 10.31 32.18 -2.54
CA ARG A 723 9.65 31.45 -1.46
C ARG A 723 9.02 30.17 -2.01
N LEU A 724 9.38 29.05 -1.41
CA LEU A 724 8.72 27.78 -1.65
C LEU A 724 7.26 27.85 -1.21
N GLN A 725 6.33 27.66 -2.12
CA GLN A 725 4.90 27.62 -1.78
C GLN A 725 4.27 26.31 -2.25
N LEU A 726 3.81 25.55 -1.28
CA LEU A 726 3.38 24.17 -1.43
C LEU A 726 1.91 23.99 -1.72
N THR A 727 1.11 24.99 -1.50
CA THR A 727 -0.31 24.77 -1.21
C THR A 727 -1.26 25.08 -2.35
N SER A 728 -0.82 25.80 -3.38
CA SER A 728 -1.71 26.31 -4.41
C SER A 728 -1.86 25.47 -5.68
N SER A 729 -1.18 24.35 -5.76
CA SER A 729 -1.08 23.56 -6.99
C SER A 729 -1.95 22.32 -6.96
N SER A 730 -3.27 22.50 -6.95
CA SER A 730 -4.20 21.42 -7.32
C SER A 730 -4.44 21.43 -8.82
N GLY A 731 -4.71 20.28 -9.40
CA GLY A 731 -5.01 20.14 -10.82
C GLY A 731 -4.31 18.96 -11.47
N ILE A 732 -4.24 19.02 -12.78
CA ILE A 732 -3.59 18.00 -13.59
C ILE A 732 -2.36 18.61 -14.25
N PHE A 733 -1.23 17.92 -14.14
CA PHE A 733 0.07 18.32 -14.66
C PHE A 733 0.58 17.26 -15.63
N ARG A 734 1.10 17.69 -16.77
CA ARG A 734 1.64 16.79 -17.80
C ARG A 734 3.17 16.73 -17.71
N TYR A 735 3.69 15.51 -17.64
CA TYR A 735 5.10 15.19 -17.77
C TYR A 735 5.29 14.18 -18.89
N GLY A 736 5.82 14.61 -20.03
CA GLY A 736 5.87 13.77 -21.22
C GLY A 736 4.48 13.30 -21.64
N ASP A 737 4.29 11.97 -21.60
CA ASP A 737 3.02 11.32 -21.96
C ASP A 737 2.19 10.84 -20.75
N VAL A 738 2.67 11.12 -19.54
CA VAL A 738 1.91 10.83 -18.31
C VAL A 738 1.30 12.10 -17.72
N PHE A 739 0.27 11.92 -16.91
CA PHE A 739 -0.41 13.03 -16.24
C PHE A 739 -0.40 12.80 -14.74
N TRP A 740 -0.04 13.82 -13.97
CA TRP A 740 -0.08 13.80 -12.52
C TRP A 740 -1.27 14.60 -11.99
N GLY A 741 -2.16 13.93 -11.29
CA GLY A 741 -3.36 14.51 -10.70
C GLY A 741 -3.16 14.82 -9.23
N ILE A 742 -3.24 16.09 -8.85
CA ILE A 742 -3.15 16.57 -7.47
C ILE A 742 -4.52 17.11 -7.06
N HIS A 743 -5.11 16.56 -5.99
CA HIS A 743 -6.39 17.00 -5.51
C HIS A 743 -6.29 18.30 -4.70
N GLU A 744 -7.42 18.98 -4.54
CA GLU A 744 -7.49 20.17 -3.70
C GLU A 744 -7.21 19.81 -2.24
N LYS A 745 -6.46 20.68 -1.59
CA LYS A 745 -6.16 20.58 -0.18
C LYS A 745 -7.34 21.12 0.65
N PRO A 746 -7.70 20.52 1.79
CA PRO A 746 -8.59 21.17 2.73
C PRO A 746 -8.03 22.52 3.14
N ASN A 747 -8.91 23.52 3.29
CA ASN A 747 -8.59 24.82 3.88
C ASN A 747 -8.32 24.61 5.38
N ASP A 748 -7.12 24.18 5.71
CA ASP A 748 -6.69 24.07 7.10
C ASP A 748 -5.71 25.22 7.40
N GLU A 749 -6.05 26.07 8.36
CA GLU A 749 -5.17 27.19 8.77
C GLU A 749 -3.79 26.71 9.24
N GLN A 750 -3.68 25.49 9.77
CA GLN A 750 -2.40 24.91 10.15
C GLN A 750 -1.44 24.81 8.97
N TYR A 751 -1.94 24.63 7.78
CA TYR A 751 -1.12 24.54 6.57
C TYR A 751 -0.54 25.85 6.10
N THR A 752 -1.28 26.94 6.27
CA THR A 752 -0.78 28.27 5.92
C THR A 752 0.30 28.74 6.88
N LYS A 753 0.25 28.32 8.14
CA LYS A 753 1.28 28.59 9.17
C LYS A 753 2.50 27.69 9.04
N SER A 754 2.33 26.42 8.63
CA SER A 754 3.42 25.44 8.50
C SER A 754 4.31 25.67 7.28
N PHE A 755 3.96 26.59 6.44
CA PHE A 755 4.66 26.91 5.22
C PHE A 755 6.17 27.20 5.39
N LYS A 756 6.57 27.78 6.52
CA LYS A 756 7.95 28.08 6.88
C LYS A 756 8.58 27.07 7.84
N ALA A 757 7.78 26.15 8.34
CA ALA A 757 8.26 25.22 9.35
C ALA A 757 9.03 24.06 8.72
N SER A 758 10.21 23.79 9.24
CA SER A 758 10.97 22.59 8.94
C SER A 758 10.65 21.49 9.94
N ARG A 759 10.99 20.24 9.60
CA ARG A 759 10.88 19.13 10.54
C ARG A 759 11.84 19.30 11.73
N ILE A 760 13.01 19.86 11.48
CA ILE A 760 14.02 20.16 12.51
C ILE A 760 13.51 21.19 13.50
N ASP A 761 12.87 22.28 12.98
CA ASP A 761 12.35 23.36 13.85
C ASP A 761 11.09 22.95 14.60
N HIS A 762 10.27 22.09 13.99
CA HIS A 762 8.95 21.70 14.50
C HIS A 762 8.71 20.18 14.41
N PRO A 763 9.51 19.35 15.12
CA PRO A 763 9.42 17.88 14.97
C PRO A 763 8.10 17.28 15.40
N ARG A 764 7.31 17.96 16.24
CA ARG A 764 5.96 17.54 16.66
C ARG A 764 4.86 17.97 15.71
N GLN A 765 5.14 18.85 14.75
CA GLN A 765 4.13 19.32 13.82
C GLN A 765 3.74 18.20 12.84
N ARG A 766 2.44 18.02 12.63
CA ARG A 766 1.93 17.12 11.59
C ARG A 766 1.97 17.83 10.25
N PHE A 767 2.56 17.19 9.24
CA PHE A 767 2.55 17.66 7.87
C PHE A 767 1.64 16.77 7.06
N ALA A 768 0.60 17.34 6.44
CA ALA A 768 -0.21 16.61 5.50
C ALA A 768 0.29 16.88 4.09
N GLU A 769 0.46 15.83 3.36
CA GLU A 769 0.85 15.86 1.96
C GLU A 769 -0.39 15.84 1.07
N LYS A 770 -0.25 16.40 -0.13
CA LYS A 770 -1.25 16.24 -1.16
C LYS A 770 -0.94 14.96 -1.92
N ASP A 771 -1.88 14.03 -1.91
CA ASP A 771 -1.72 12.79 -2.64
C ASP A 771 -1.74 13.05 -4.15
N MET A 772 -0.61 12.80 -4.79
CA MET A 772 -0.47 12.81 -6.23
C MET A 772 -0.70 11.41 -6.76
N ILE A 773 -1.43 11.30 -7.87
CA ILE A 773 -1.56 10.07 -8.63
C ILE A 773 -1.06 10.27 -10.05
N GLU A 774 -0.48 9.24 -10.63
CA GLU A 774 -0.17 9.18 -12.05
C GLU A 774 -1.36 8.58 -12.80
N LEU A 775 -1.75 9.23 -13.87
CA LEU A 775 -2.80 8.83 -14.78
C LEU A 775 -2.18 8.63 -16.16
N TYR A 776 -2.32 7.45 -16.72
CA TYR A 776 -1.87 7.15 -18.06
C TYR A 776 -3.00 6.52 -18.88
N PRO A 777 -3.48 7.20 -19.95
CA PRO A 777 -4.47 6.61 -20.85
C PRO A 777 -3.84 5.44 -21.62
N LEU A 778 -4.11 4.20 -21.16
CA LEU A 778 -3.57 2.99 -21.78
C LEU A 778 -4.27 2.68 -23.11
N GLN A 779 -5.58 2.91 -23.16
CA GLN A 779 -6.41 2.71 -24.34
C GLN A 779 -7.47 3.79 -24.43
N LEU A 780 -7.48 4.54 -25.51
CA LEU A 780 -8.55 5.47 -25.89
C LEU A 780 -9.18 5.02 -27.20
N GLN A 781 -10.24 5.71 -27.60
CA GLN A 781 -10.88 5.51 -28.91
C GLN A 781 -10.41 6.59 -29.89
N PRO A 782 -10.38 6.28 -31.20
CA PRO A 782 -10.04 7.27 -32.22
C PRO A 782 -10.87 8.55 -32.07
N GLY A 783 -10.17 9.70 -32.03
CA GLY A 783 -10.78 11.01 -31.81
C GLY A 783 -10.95 11.44 -30.34
N ASP A 784 -10.68 10.57 -29.37
CA ASP A 784 -10.67 10.92 -27.96
C ASP A 784 -9.49 11.89 -27.65
N LYS A 785 -9.72 12.86 -26.78
CA LYS A 785 -8.68 13.73 -26.24
C LYS A 785 -8.26 13.21 -24.86
N ALA A 786 -7.00 12.84 -24.71
CA ALA A 786 -6.46 12.26 -23.49
C ALA A 786 -6.76 13.13 -22.26
N GLU A 787 -6.61 14.45 -22.40
CA GLU A 787 -6.84 15.41 -21.33
C GLU A 787 -8.27 15.34 -20.76
N ASN A 788 -9.28 15.10 -21.61
CA ASN A 788 -10.67 14.97 -21.18
C ASN A 788 -10.87 13.72 -20.31
N TRP A 789 -10.29 12.59 -20.71
CA TRP A 789 -10.42 11.32 -19.97
C TRP A 789 -9.64 11.34 -18.66
N VAL A 790 -8.45 11.94 -18.69
CA VAL A 790 -7.65 12.17 -17.47
C VAL A 790 -8.42 13.09 -16.51
N PHE A 791 -9.02 14.19 -17.02
CA PHE A 791 -9.84 15.09 -16.21
C PHE A 791 -11.02 14.35 -15.59
N TYR A 792 -11.76 13.56 -16.39
CA TYR A 792 -12.88 12.77 -15.89
C TYR A 792 -12.46 11.80 -14.80
N THR A 793 -11.39 11.02 -15.04
CA THR A 793 -10.88 10.08 -14.07
C THR A 793 -10.46 10.77 -12.76
N HIS A 794 -9.81 11.92 -12.88
CA HIS A 794 -9.41 12.72 -11.71
C HIS A 794 -10.63 13.33 -10.99
N ALA A 795 -11.66 13.73 -11.73
CA ALA A 795 -12.91 14.25 -11.17
C ALA A 795 -13.66 13.23 -10.31
N LEU A 796 -13.55 11.93 -10.63
CA LEU A 796 -14.11 10.85 -9.80
C LEU A 796 -13.52 10.76 -8.39
N ARG A 797 -12.44 11.46 -8.09
CA ARG A 797 -11.87 11.57 -6.74
C ARG A 797 -12.66 12.55 -5.85
N TYR A 798 -13.50 13.40 -6.43
CA TYR A 798 -14.21 14.49 -5.74
C TYR A 798 -15.68 14.18 -5.43
N ILE A 799 -16.13 12.96 -5.69
CA ILE A 799 -17.54 12.57 -5.55
C ILE A 799 -17.87 11.63 -4.37
N PRO A 800 -16.94 11.29 -3.44
CA PRO A 800 -17.32 10.50 -2.28
C PRO A 800 -18.09 11.35 -1.28
N ILE A 801 -19.08 10.73 -0.62
CA ILE A 801 -19.90 11.43 0.38
C ILE A 801 -19.22 11.54 1.75
N GLN A 802 -18.38 10.55 2.10
CA GLN A 802 -17.83 10.37 3.45
C GLN A 802 -16.73 11.35 3.86
N TYR A 803 -16.04 11.99 2.91
CA TYR A 803 -14.91 12.86 3.22
C TYR A 803 -15.15 14.32 2.83
N ASN A 804 -14.52 15.23 3.55
CA ASN A 804 -14.48 16.66 3.21
C ASN A 804 -13.40 16.99 2.17
N ARG A 805 -12.62 16.00 1.77
CA ARG A 805 -11.53 16.12 0.80
C ARG A 805 -11.65 15.05 -0.29
N ALA A 806 -10.99 15.26 -1.42
CA ALA A 806 -10.93 14.28 -2.49
C ALA A 806 -10.23 12.99 -2.03
N LEU A 807 -10.61 11.90 -2.65
CA LEU A 807 -9.99 10.59 -2.45
C LEU A 807 -8.57 10.52 -3.03
N VAL A 808 -7.76 9.61 -2.52
CA VAL A 808 -6.47 9.25 -3.15
C VAL A 808 -6.74 8.61 -4.52
N LEU A 809 -7.61 7.62 -4.59
CA LEU A 809 -7.97 6.91 -5.82
C LEU A 809 -9.31 7.40 -6.39
N PRO A 810 -9.58 7.22 -7.71
CA PRO A 810 -10.90 7.40 -8.28
C PRO A 810 -11.94 6.52 -7.58
N LEU A 811 -13.16 7.02 -7.44
CA LEU A 811 -14.22 6.40 -6.63
C LEU A 811 -14.41 4.90 -6.89
N PRO A 812 -14.46 4.38 -8.15
CA PRO A 812 -14.65 2.94 -8.35
C PRO A 812 -13.55 2.06 -7.73
N LEU A 813 -12.28 2.52 -7.76
CA LEU A 813 -11.17 1.81 -7.11
C LEU A 813 -11.23 1.94 -5.59
N HIS A 814 -11.53 3.13 -5.07
CA HIS A 814 -11.69 3.34 -3.64
C HIS A 814 -12.81 2.48 -3.05
N LEU A 815 -13.94 2.38 -3.74
CA LEU A 815 -15.04 1.51 -3.33
C LEU A 815 -14.63 0.02 -3.36
N ALA A 816 -13.83 -0.37 -4.33
CA ALA A 816 -13.34 -1.74 -4.42
C ALA A 816 -12.37 -2.09 -3.27
N GLU A 817 -11.46 -1.19 -2.90
CA GLU A 817 -10.60 -1.34 -1.70
C GLU A 817 -11.45 -1.39 -0.41
N GLY A 818 -12.48 -0.56 -0.30
CA GLY A 818 -13.37 -0.52 0.87
C GLY A 818 -14.11 -1.84 1.14
N LEU A 819 -14.27 -2.70 0.14
CA LEU A 819 -14.87 -4.03 0.31
C LEU A 819 -13.96 -4.99 1.09
N GLU A 820 -12.63 -4.80 1.04
CA GLU A 820 -11.67 -5.62 1.79
C GLU A 820 -11.89 -5.55 3.32
N GLU A 821 -12.45 -4.44 3.81
CA GLU A 821 -12.77 -4.30 5.23
C GLU A 821 -13.76 -5.36 5.74
N TYR A 822 -14.58 -5.91 4.84
CA TYR A 822 -15.56 -6.95 5.16
C TYR A 822 -15.00 -8.36 4.97
N LEU A 823 -13.84 -8.50 4.33
CA LEU A 823 -13.16 -9.78 4.22
C LEU A 823 -12.56 -10.15 5.58
N PHE A 824 -12.99 -11.27 6.12
CA PHE A 824 -12.49 -11.73 7.40
C PHE A 824 -11.12 -12.39 7.22
N ASP A 825 -10.09 -11.74 7.71
CA ASP A 825 -8.72 -12.26 7.73
C ASP A 825 -8.47 -12.87 9.12
N ALA A 826 -8.65 -14.16 9.23
CA ALA A 826 -8.48 -14.89 10.49
C ALA A 826 -7.28 -15.83 10.46
#